data_732c27fca6d751b074bcc93adee0adce
#
_entry.id   732c27fca6d751b074bcc93adee0adce
#
_cell.length_a   1.000
_cell.length_b   1.000
_cell.length_c   1.000
_cell.angle_alpha   90.00
_cell.angle_beta   90.00
_cell.angle_gamma   90.00
#
_symmetry.space_group_name_H-M   'P 1'
#
loop_
_entity.id
_entity.type
_entity.pdbx_description
1 polymer ?
#
loop_
_entity_poly.entity_id
_entity_poly.type
_entity_poly.pdbx_seq_one_letter_code
_entity_poly.pdbx_strand_id
1 'polypeptide(L)'
;MTVSPAIPVSSPLLADLRLTLADVAELAHVRRPVVSVWRRRHATGPTPFPAPVRRAVVVPGRSRSEALLFRASDVADWVEASGLGNNRAFRADVALRAVLDDASGPDRDVAFAGLTALLRLKAYVSEPLGSLDVDDVLDLADELDPDDDALYAEVEALGDHLDRFAALADLAAGSAYTPGAAVEALLADRFRAGRDELSRSALAPAALALVADLAGAVGGDHAASGVTVERAVADPYPGCGDILAAVLGRGEVVESPTAHVPTGDAHRLVRRRLGAHGWSVRPLEGESVARAPGPHELPLVVTQVPSVGFGALDDVAVLDLVDDLVLGLADGQYALVIGPASALIDGSSSPDAESARSALLRTNRLRAAVLLPAGLLVERSRERLALWILGDGDPGLDIAERWMTVADLSGVSPVRGTLPRGVVEDLVTDVVAALGTSDDVARHAFRYSRFVRTRELLASRGSLVEVARPVEPVARDDGGAAVSRAVELVDGIDGDSRPALGVKIERGDAEPARRVRLGSVVEGGVVRRVPGNRLDDADVRAPGDDPAGESRVLGVPELLGDVEVGARVVDRLGFAARYPAGRLTEPGDVVFCTTPRPAAIVDTAGFSVVAFPARVLRLRARGPGERPGAVGPGVLLAPEVLARDVAAQARGTRWRSWDVRLVPADQADDVVAALARVRARRAAVRTELARLEELERVLVDGVTTGVVRMRKDEPGS
;
A
#
# COMPACT_ATOMS: atom_id res chain seq x y z
N MET A 1 1.91 30.93 -2.04
CA MET A 1 1.26 30.26 -3.18
C MET A 1 1.81 30.89 -4.45
N THR A 2 2.91 30.35 -4.95
CA THR A 2 3.49 30.75 -6.24
C THR A 2 2.89 29.82 -7.28
N VAL A 3 2.08 30.39 -8.16
CA VAL A 3 1.52 29.70 -9.34
C VAL A 3 2.70 29.30 -10.21
N SER A 4 2.96 27.99 -10.31
CA SER A 4 3.92 27.42 -11.27
C SER A 4 3.48 27.84 -12.67
N PRO A 5 4.38 28.30 -13.55
CA PRO A 5 4.00 28.67 -14.90
C PRO A 5 3.47 27.44 -15.64
N ALA A 6 2.26 27.55 -16.17
CA ALA A 6 1.66 26.54 -17.02
C ALA A 6 2.62 26.28 -18.20
N ILE A 7 3.15 25.06 -18.29
CA ILE A 7 3.89 24.57 -19.45
C ILE A 7 2.95 24.72 -20.65
N PRO A 8 3.29 25.48 -21.69
CA PRO A 8 2.47 25.57 -22.87
C PRO A 8 2.46 24.18 -23.53
N VAL A 9 1.36 23.43 -23.36
CA VAL A 9 1.13 22.17 -24.10
C VAL A 9 0.99 22.56 -25.55
N SER A 10 2.12 22.52 -26.25
CA SER A 10 2.19 22.83 -27.66
C SER A 10 1.27 21.90 -28.47
N SER A 11 0.50 22.53 -29.34
CA SER A 11 -0.53 22.03 -30.25
C SER A 11 -0.34 20.68 -31.00
N PRO A 12 0.83 20.06 -31.12
CA PRO A 12 0.97 18.84 -31.91
C PRO A 12 0.16 17.65 -31.36
N LEU A 13 0.10 17.50 -30.03
CA LEU A 13 -0.60 16.36 -29.40
C LEU A 13 -2.12 16.35 -29.65
N LEU A 14 -2.72 17.53 -29.84
CA LEU A 14 -4.16 17.67 -30.06
C LEU A 14 -4.54 17.89 -31.52
N ALA A 15 -3.56 18.09 -32.43
CA ALA A 15 -3.81 18.52 -33.81
C ALA A 15 -4.63 17.52 -34.63
N ASP A 16 -4.42 16.22 -34.40
CA ASP A 16 -5.04 15.15 -35.16
C ASP A 16 -6.26 14.52 -34.50
N LEU A 17 -6.47 14.75 -33.21
CA LEU A 17 -7.65 14.25 -32.51
C LEU A 17 -8.93 14.99 -32.93
N ARG A 18 -9.99 14.20 -33.12
CA ARG A 18 -11.35 14.69 -33.47
C ARG A 18 -12.33 14.24 -32.43
N LEU A 19 -13.10 15.18 -31.87
CA LEU A 19 -14.10 14.96 -30.85
C LEU A 19 -15.51 15.05 -31.41
N THR A 20 -16.41 14.15 -31.04
CA THR A 20 -17.84 14.30 -31.20
C THR A 20 -18.44 15.20 -30.13
N LEU A 21 -19.69 15.66 -30.29
CA LEU A 21 -20.39 16.38 -29.21
C LEU A 21 -20.63 15.51 -27.97
N ALA A 22 -20.61 14.18 -28.12
CA ALA A 22 -20.69 13.27 -26.97
C ALA A 22 -19.36 13.24 -26.22
N ASP A 23 -18.24 13.17 -26.94
CA ASP A 23 -16.91 13.23 -26.34
C ASP A 23 -16.66 14.55 -25.60
N VAL A 24 -17.05 15.67 -26.22
CA VAL A 24 -16.95 17.00 -25.57
C VAL A 24 -17.77 17.05 -24.29
N ALA A 25 -18.99 16.47 -24.31
CA ALA A 25 -19.83 16.46 -23.13
C ALA A 25 -19.25 15.66 -21.97
N GLU A 26 -18.71 14.51 -22.30
CA GLU A 26 -18.04 13.62 -21.36
C GLU A 26 -16.80 14.26 -20.77
N LEU A 27 -15.87 14.71 -21.61
CA LEU A 27 -14.64 15.38 -21.17
C LEU A 27 -14.91 16.68 -20.39
N ALA A 28 -15.99 17.41 -20.71
CA ALA A 28 -16.40 18.60 -19.98
C ALA A 28 -17.21 18.30 -18.69
N HIS A 29 -17.46 17.04 -18.39
CA HIS A 29 -18.31 16.58 -17.25
C HIS A 29 -19.71 17.20 -17.28
N VAL A 30 -20.35 17.24 -18.46
CA VAL A 30 -21.70 17.76 -18.65
C VAL A 30 -22.55 16.80 -19.47
N ARG A 31 -23.88 16.97 -19.45
CA ARG A 31 -24.76 16.16 -20.29
C ARG A 31 -24.69 16.62 -21.77
N ARG A 32 -24.75 15.69 -22.72
CA ARG A 32 -24.71 15.98 -24.18
C ARG A 32 -25.66 17.11 -24.62
N PRO A 33 -26.90 17.25 -24.14
CA PRO A 33 -27.77 18.37 -24.49
C PRO A 33 -27.16 19.73 -24.16
N VAL A 34 -26.36 19.83 -23.09
CA VAL A 34 -25.70 21.08 -22.67
C VAL A 34 -24.71 21.54 -23.75
N VAL A 35 -23.87 20.65 -24.28
CA VAL A 35 -22.92 20.98 -25.37
C VAL A 35 -23.67 21.38 -26.64
N SER A 36 -24.81 20.77 -26.93
CA SER A 36 -25.67 21.17 -28.06
C SER A 36 -26.24 22.59 -27.87
N VAL A 37 -26.55 22.98 -26.62
CA VAL A 37 -26.95 24.35 -26.27
C VAL A 37 -25.77 25.32 -26.40
N TRP A 38 -24.56 24.93 -25.93
CA TRP A 38 -23.36 25.74 -26.12
C TRP A 38 -23.13 26.07 -27.59
N ARG A 39 -23.10 25.04 -28.47
CA ARG A 39 -22.92 25.24 -29.90
C ARG A 39 -23.94 26.17 -30.50
N ARG A 40 -25.21 26.13 -30.09
CA ARG A 40 -26.27 26.99 -30.60
C ARG A 40 -26.15 28.43 -30.07
N ARG A 41 -25.88 28.61 -28.76
CA ARG A 41 -25.80 29.92 -28.12
C ARG A 41 -24.55 30.67 -28.51
N HIS A 42 -23.45 29.97 -28.72
CA HIS A 42 -22.17 30.54 -29.09
C HIS A 42 -21.85 30.31 -30.59
N ALA A 43 -22.89 30.26 -31.44
CA ALA A 43 -22.70 30.17 -32.91
C ALA A 43 -22.09 31.47 -33.49
N THR A 44 -22.38 32.59 -32.85
CA THR A 44 -21.87 33.91 -33.18
C THR A 44 -21.52 34.65 -31.90
N GLY A 45 -20.45 35.43 -31.87
CA GLY A 45 -20.03 36.19 -30.68
C GLY A 45 -18.49 36.33 -30.61
N PRO A 46 -17.97 36.88 -29.51
CA PRO A 46 -16.53 37.12 -29.36
C PRO A 46 -15.73 35.79 -29.21
N THR A 47 -16.34 34.74 -28.69
CA THR A 47 -15.76 33.40 -28.58
C THR A 47 -16.74 32.36 -29.18
N PRO A 48 -16.75 32.22 -30.54
CA PRO A 48 -17.67 31.29 -31.16
C PRO A 48 -17.27 29.84 -30.91
N PHE A 49 -18.27 28.95 -30.75
CA PHE A 49 -18.00 27.50 -30.65
C PHE A 49 -17.32 27.01 -31.92
N PRO A 50 -16.31 26.11 -31.82
CA PRO A 50 -15.52 25.64 -32.97
C PRO A 50 -16.36 25.12 -34.11
N ALA A 51 -15.91 25.39 -35.32
CA ALA A 51 -16.57 24.88 -36.56
C ALA A 51 -16.31 23.37 -36.70
N PRO A 52 -17.32 22.58 -37.15
CA PRO A 52 -17.11 21.16 -37.36
C PRO A 52 -16.20 20.92 -38.54
N VAL A 53 -15.30 19.94 -38.43
CA VAL A 53 -14.49 19.41 -39.53
C VAL A 53 -15.34 18.35 -40.24
N ARG A 54 -15.75 18.58 -41.48
CA ARG A 54 -16.53 17.59 -42.23
C ARG A 54 -15.65 16.39 -42.62
N ARG A 55 -15.92 15.21 -42.00
CA ARG A 55 -15.49 13.90 -42.46
C ARG A 55 -16.63 12.90 -42.28
N ALA A 56 -16.92 12.12 -43.34
CA ALA A 56 -17.84 11.00 -43.23
C ALA A 56 -17.15 9.87 -42.45
N VAL A 57 -17.65 9.53 -41.25
CA VAL A 57 -17.15 8.38 -40.48
C VAL A 57 -18.08 7.20 -40.77
N VAL A 58 -17.55 6.15 -41.37
CA VAL A 58 -18.23 4.86 -41.52
C VAL A 58 -18.03 4.10 -40.20
N VAL A 59 -19.05 4.03 -39.36
CA VAL A 59 -19.03 3.16 -38.17
C VAL A 59 -19.56 1.78 -38.60
N PRO A 60 -18.79 0.71 -38.42
CA PRO A 60 -19.25 -0.65 -38.75
C PRO A 60 -20.51 -0.98 -37.92
N GLY A 61 -21.60 -1.35 -38.56
CA GLY A 61 -22.81 -1.89 -37.93
C GLY A 61 -23.93 -0.91 -37.55
N ARG A 62 -23.84 0.40 -37.85
CA ARG A 62 -24.95 1.38 -37.72
C ARG A 62 -25.17 2.17 -38.98
N SER A 63 -26.45 2.50 -39.25
CA SER A 63 -26.86 3.33 -40.38
C SER A 63 -26.01 4.61 -40.42
N ARG A 64 -25.64 5.05 -41.65
CA ARG A 64 -24.92 6.29 -41.93
C ARG A 64 -25.56 7.47 -41.23
N SER A 65 -25.03 7.87 -40.05
CA SER A 65 -25.29 9.16 -39.47
C SER A 65 -24.01 9.99 -39.53
N GLU A 66 -24.05 11.12 -40.25
CA GLU A 66 -22.95 12.09 -40.24
C GLU A 66 -22.76 12.63 -38.84
N ALA A 67 -21.77 12.11 -38.10
CA ALA A 67 -21.38 12.69 -36.83
C ALA A 67 -20.57 13.98 -37.13
N LEU A 68 -20.95 15.07 -36.43
CA LEU A 68 -20.15 16.30 -36.47
C LEU A 68 -18.90 16.08 -35.64
N LEU A 69 -17.75 16.24 -36.25
CA LEU A 69 -16.43 16.14 -35.63
C LEU A 69 -15.80 17.53 -35.48
N PHE A 70 -15.15 17.78 -34.34
CA PHE A 70 -14.48 19.02 -34.01
C PHE A 70 -13.00 18.74 -33.74
N ARG A 71 -12.11 19.66 -34.07
CA ARG A 71 -10.70 19.56 -33.67
C ARG A 71 -10.60 19.66 -32.17
N ALA A 72 -9.87 18.74 -31.54
CA ALA A 72 -9.72 18.72 -30.10
C ALA A 72 -9.03 19.96 -29.55
N SER A 73 -7.99 20.45 -30.25
CA SER A 73 -7.32 21.72 -29.92
C SER A 73 -8.31 22.89 -29.83
N ASP A 74 -9.12 23.05 -30.88
CA ASP A 74 -10.03 24.20 -31.00
C ASP A 74 -11.11 24.14 -29.87
N VAL A 75 -11.56 22.93 -29.55
CA VAL A 75 -12.53 22.73 -28.46
C VAL A 75 -11.89 22.99 -27.11
N ALA A 76 -10.63 22.56 -26.88
CA ALA A 76 -9.93 22.82 -25.64
C ALA A 76 -9.71 24.33 -25.42
N ASP A 77 -9.24 25.03 -26.46
CA ASP A 77 -9.08 26.49 -26.42
C ASP A 77 -10.41 27.20 -26.12
N TRP A 78 -11.50 26.71 -26.72
CA TRP A 78 -12.82 27.31 -26.50
C TRP A 78 -13.34 27.06 -25.08
N VAL A 79 -13.19 25.85 -24.53
CA VAL A 79 -13.62 25.51 -23.16
C VAL A 79 -12.86 26.35 -22.15
N GLU A 80 -11.54 26.49 -22.32
CA GLU A 80 -10.72 27.34 -21.45
C GLU A 80 -11.09 28.82 -21.56
N ALA A 81 -11.27 29.34 -22.77
CA ALA A 81 -11.64 30.74 -22.99
C ALA A 81 -13.05 31.09 -22.51
N SER A 82 -13.99 30.14 -22.63
CA SER A 82 -15.40 30.34 -22.22
C SER A 82 -15.63 30.10 -20.72
N GLY A 83 -14.75 29.33 -20.07
CA GLY A 83 -14.92 28.88 -18.68
C GLY A 83 -16.13 27.96 -18.48
N LEU A 84 -16.70 27.40 -19.57
CA LEU A 84 -17.86 26.52 -19.54
C LEU A 84 -17.41 25.05 -19.35
N GLY A 85 -18.17 24.33 -18.57
CA GLY A 85 -17.88 22.93 -18.20
C GLY A 85 -17.57 22.79 -16.71
N ASN A 86 -17.59 21.57 -16.25
CA ASN A 86 -17.31 21.22 -14.85
C ASN A 86 -15.91 20.59 -14.68
N ASN A 87 -15.16 20.46 -15.78
CA ASN A 87 -13.83 19.87 -15.81
C ASN A 87 -12.77 20.97 -16.05
N ARG A 88 -11.99 21.27 -15.00
CA ARG A 88 -10.86 22.21 -15.10
C ARG A 88 -9.64 21.62 -15.80
N ALA A 89 -9.54 20.28 -15.86
CA ALA A 89 -8.47 19.53 -16.50
C ALA A 89 -8.79 19.15 -17.96
N PHE A 90 -9.81 19.77 -18.58
CA PHE A 90 -10.33 19.40 -19.90
C PHE A 90 -9.25 19.18 -20.95
N ARG A 91 -8.27 20.09 -21.07
CA ARG A 91 -7.17 19.99 -22.04
C ARG A 91 -6.28 18.77 -21.82
N ALA A 92 -6.00 18.47 -20.56
CA ALA A 92 -5.17 17.32 -20.19
C ALA A 92 -5.88 16.00 -20.48
N ASP A 93 -7.16 15.91 -20.15
CA ASP A 93 -7.96 14.71 -20.42
C ASP A 93 -8.12 14.49 -21.93
N VAL A 94 -8.23 15.58 -22.70
CA VAL A 94 -8.20 15.53 -24.18
C VAL A 94 -6.85 15.03 -24.69
N ALA A 95 -5.74 15.49 -24.11
CA ALA A 95 -4.39 15.06 -24.49
C ALA A 95 -4.14 13.57 -24.16
N LEU A 96 -4.55 13.13 -22.97
CA LEU A 96 -4.51 11.72 -22.57
C LEU A 96 -5.27 10.84 -23.56
N ARG A 97 -6.47 11.25 -23.92
CA ARG A 97 -7.29 10.52 -24.89
C ARG A 97 -6.66 10.51 -26.28
N ALA A 98 -6.06 11.63 -26.70
CA ALA A 98 -5.40 11.73 -28.00
C ALA A 98 -4.26 10.71 -28.15
N VAL A 99 -3.51 10.51 -27.09
CA VAL A 99 -2.34 9.62 -27.10
C VAL A 99 -2.76 8.15 -27.01
N LEU A 100 -3.78 7.83 -26.23
CA LEU A 100 -4.31 6.47 -26.13
C LEU A 100 -5.06 6.01 -27.40
N ASP A 101 -5.56 6.94 -28.21
CA ASP A 101 -6.28 6.66 -29.45
C ASP A 101 -5.41 6.91 -30.71
N ASP A 102 -4.11 7.24 -30.55
CA ASP A 102 -3.18 7.53 -31.65
C ASP A 102 -2.79 6.25 -32.42
N ALA A 103 -3.28 6.11 -33.64
CA ALA A 103 -2.98 4.95 -34.46
C ALA A 103 -1.52 4.90 -34.99
N SER A 104 -0.74 5.97 -34.79
CA SER A 104 0.70 6.04 -35.13
C SER A 104 1.61 5.86 -33.92
N GLY A 105 1.02 5.79 -32.73
CA GLY A 105 1.71 5.55 -31.46
C GLY A 105 1.92 4.05 -31.16
N PRO A 106 2.42 3.73 -29.97
CA PRO A 106 2.49 2.36 -29.51
C PRO A 106 1.09 1.74 -29.38
N ASP A 107 1.04 0.42 -29.32
CA ASP A 107 -0.21 -0.29 -29.03
C ASP A 107 -0.90 0.30 -27.79
N ARG A 108 -2.23 0.30 -27.80
CA ARG A 108 -3.01 0.95 -26.75
C ARG A 108 -2.73 0.39 -25.35
N ASP A 109 -2.45 -0.90 -25.25
CA ASP A 109 -2.14 -1.54 -23.98
C ASP A 109 -0.73 -1.19 -23.52
N VAL A 110 0.23 -1.11 -24.45
CA VAL A 110 1.58 -0.59 -24.21
C VAL A 110 1.53 0.87 -23.76
N ALA A 111 0.76 1.71 -24.47
CA ALA A 111 0.57 3.12 -24.12
C ALA A 111 -0.01 3.30 -22.71
N PHE A 112 -1.03 2.52 -22.37
CA PHE A 112 -1.65 2.54 -21.04
C PHE A 112 -0.70 2.04 -19.94
N ALA A 113 0.01 0.94 -20.20
CA ALA A 113 0.97 0.37 -19.26
C ALA A 113 2.13 1.35 -19.02
N GLY A 114 2.75 1.88 -20.08
CA GLY A 114 3.84 2.85 -19.98
C GLY A 114 3.42 4.15 -19.29
N LEU A 115 2.22 4.69 -19.60
CA LEU A 115 1.73 5.90 -18.94
C LEU A 115 1.49 5.69 -17.44
N THR A 116 0.92 4.53 -17.04
CA THR A 116 0.75 4.23 -15.61
C THR A 116 2.08 4.00 -14.89
N ALA A 117 3.10 3.47 -15.58
CA ALA A 117 4.46 3.34 -15.05
C ALA A 117 5.12 4.72 -14.86
N LEU A 118 5.01 5.61 -15.84
CA LEU A 118 5.52 6.98 -15.72
C LEU A 118 4.81 7.78 -14.62
N LEU A 119 3.51 7.61 -14.43
CA LEU A 119 2.79 8.21 -13.31
C LEU A 119 3.27 7.66 -11.96
N ARG A 120 3.63 6.39 -11.89
CA ARG A 120 4.28 5.82 -10.71
C ARG A 120 5.66 6.44 -10.45
N LEU A 121 6.49 6.63 -11.50
CA LEU A 121 7.76 7.35 -11.39
C LEU A 121 7.54 8.79 -10.95
N LYS A 122 6.54 9.47 -11.52
CA LYS A 122 6.19 10.85 -11.16
C LYS A 122 5.79 11.01 -9.69
N ALA A 123 5.19 10.01 -9.08
CA ALA A 123 4.90 10.00 -7.64
C ALA A 123 6.17 9.96 -6.78
N TYR A 124 7.27 9.49 -7.33
CA TYR A 124 8.56 9.37 -6.65
C TYR A 124 9.43 10.63 -6.79
N VAL A 125 9.39 11.29 -7.97
CA VAL A 125 10.22 12.45 -8.26
C VAL A 125 9.43 13.76 -8.30
N SER A 126 10.03 14.84 -7.81
CA SER A 126 9.42 16.18 -7.84
C SER A 126 9.67 16.90 -9.16
N GLU A 127 10.74 16.57 -9.88
CA GLU A 127 11.09 17.17 -11.18
C GLU A 127 10.14 16.70 -12.28
N PRO A 128 9.93 17.50 -13.32
CA PRO A 128 9.20 17.06 -14.50
C PRO A 128 9.94 15.91 -15.19
N LEU A 129 9.24 14.79 -15.46
CA LEU A 129 9.82 13.65 -16.19
C LEU A 129 10.18 14.03 -17.62
N GLY A 130 9.38 14.88 -18.27
CA GLY A 130 9.65 15.38 -19.63
C GLY A 130 10.87 16.32 -19.73
N SER A 131 11.54 16.65 -18.62
CA SER A 131 12.81 17.38 -18.60
C SER A 131 14.04 16.49 -18.45
N LEU A 132 13.83 15.18 -18.25
CA LEU A 132 14.88 14.17 -18.15
C LEU A 132 15.14 13.59 -19.53
N ASP A 133 16.37 13.09 -19.77
CA ASP A 133 16.61 12.29 -20.96
C ASP A 133 16.10 10.85 -20.79
N VAL A 134 16.03 10.11 -21.89
CA VAL A 134 15.50 8.74 -21.93
C VAL A 134 16.25 7.82 -20.97
N ASP A 135 17.58 7.92 -20.93
CA ASP A 135 18.43 7.08 -20.09
C ASP A 135 18.20 7.41 -18.61
N ASP A 136 18.03 8.69 -18.25
CA ASP A 136 17.68 9.12 -16.88
C ASP A 136 16.33 8.56 -16.41
N VAL A 137 15.32 8.49 -17.31
CA VAL A 137 14.00 7.93 -16.99
C VAL A 137 14.06 6.41 -16.80
N LEU A 138 14.83 5.71 -17.63
CA LEU A 138 15.05 4.27 -17.51
C LEU A 138 15.86 3.93 -16.24
N ASP A 139 16.89 4.70 -15.94
CA ASP A 139 17.67 4.57 -14.70
C ASP A 139 16.79 4.77 -13.46
N LEU A 140 15.85 5.72 -13.51
CA LEU A 140 14.89 5.92 -12.43
C LEU A 140 13.93 4.74 -12.28
N ALA A 141 13.52 4.12 -13.38
CA ALA A 141 12.65 2.94 -13.34
C ALA A 141 13.40 1.75 -12.68
N ASP A 142 14.65 1.51 -13.06
CA ASP A 142 15.51 0.46 -12.45
C ASP A 142 15.85 0.79 -10.98
N GLU A 143 16.04 2.06 -10.64
CA GLU A 143 16.29 2.46 -9.24
C GLU A 143 15.08 2.25 -8.32
N LEU A 144 13.88 2.52 -8.83
CA LEU A 144 12.65 2.42 -8.05
C LEU A 144 12.13 0.99 -7.97
N ASP A 145 12.34 0.19 -9.00
CA ASP A 145 11.84 -1.17 -9.16
C ASP A 145 12.95 -2.08 -9.73
N PRO A 146 13.94 -2.41 -8.89
CA PRO A 146 15.15 -3.10 -9.32
C PRO A 146 14.94 -4.55 -9.78
N ASP A 147 13.82 -5.15 -9.42
CA ASP A 147 13.45 -6.50 -9.84
C ASP A 147 12.51 -6.50 -11.07
N ASP A 148 12.22 -5.30 -11.61
CA ASP A 148 11.26 -5.06 -12.69
C ASP A 148 9.89 -5.72 -12.45
N ASP A 149 9.36 -5.54 -11.27
CA ASP A 149 8.04 -6.05 -10.90
C ASP A 149 6.89 -5.30 -11.57
N ALA A 150 7.13 -4.04 -12.03
CA ALA A 150 6.02 -3.21 -12.51
C ALA A 150 6.42 -2.00 -13.40
N LEU A 151 7.70 -1.67 -13.60
CA LEU A 151 8.09 -0.37 -14.19
C LEU A 151 8.95 -0.45 -15.44
N TYR A 152 10.13 -1.08 -15.33
CA TYR A 152 11.17 -0.95 -16.36
C TYR A 152 10.68 -1.42 -17.74
N ALA A 153 10.09 -2.60 -17.81
CA ALA A 153 9.61 -3.17 -19.07
C ALA A 153 8.53 -2.30 -19.73
N GLU A 154 7.63 -1.69 -18.96
CA GLU A 154 6.59 -0.81 -19.50
C GLU A 154 7.14 0.53 -19.99
N VAL A 155 8.13 1.08 -19.29
CA VAL A 155 8.78 2.32 -19.72
C VAL A 155 9.61 2.08 -20.97
N GLU A 156 10.41 1.00 -21.00
CA GLU A 156 11.23 0.61 -22.15
C GLU A 156 10.36 0.32 -23.40
N ALA A 157 9.21 -0.35 -23.20
CA ALA A 157 8.29 -0.67 -24.30
C ALA A 157 7.71 0.56 -25.03
N LEU A 158 7.78 1.76 -24.43
CA LEU A 158 7.39 3.00 -25.11
C LEU A 158 8.38 3.41 -26.23
N GLY A 159 9.64 2.94 -26.16
CA GLY A 159 10.66 3.18 -27.18
C GLY A 159 10.79 4.66 -27.57
N ASP A 160 10.78 4.96 -28.87
CA ASP A 160 10.91 6.34 -29.41
C ASP A 160 9.80 7.32 -28.93
N HIS A 161 8.76 6.81 -28.26
CA HIS A 161 7.66 7.63 -27.77
C HIS A 161 7.85 8.06 -26.29
N LEU A 162 8.91 7.60 -25.61
CA LEU A 162 9.11 7.80 -24.18
C LEU A 162 9.08 9.29 -23.76
N ASP A 163 9.80 10.16 -24.45
CA ASP A 163 9.83 11.62 -24.18
C ASP A 163 8.43 12.23 -24.19
N ARG A 164 7.64 11.85 -25.20
CA ARG A 164 6.27 12.31 -25.36
C ARG A 164 5.38 11.84 -24.21
N PHE A 165 5.52 10.59 -23.81
CA PHE A 165 4.75 10.02 -22.70
C PHE A 165 5.18 10.54 -21.34
N ALA A 166 6.46 10.84 -21.13
CA ALA A 166 6.98 11.50 -19.94
C ALA A 166 6.36 12.89 -19.75
N ALA A 167 6.35 13.71 -20.81
CA ALA A 167 5.68 15.02 -20.76
C ALA A 167 4.15 14.90 -20.54
N LEU A 168 3.52 13.85 -21.08
CA LEU A 168 2.10 13.57 -20.86
C LEU A 168 1.79 13.15 -19.42
N ALA A 169 2.66 12.34 -18.79
CA ALA A 169 2.52 11.96 -17.40
C ALA A 169 2.61 13.19 -16.46
N ASP A 170 3.53 14.11 -16.72
CA ASP A 170 3.60 15.39 -15.99
C ASP A 170 2.33 16.21 -16.13
N LEU A 171 1.80 16.31 -17.35
CA LEU A 171 0.55 17.01 -17.62
C LEU A 171 -0.64 16.37 -16.90
N ALA A 172 -0.75 15.04 -16.97
CA ALA A 172 -1.81 14.29 -16.33
C ALA A 172 -1.77 14.45 -14.80
N ALA A 173 -0.59 14.28 -14.19
CA ALA A 173 -0.39 14.46 -12.76
C ALA A 173 -0.70 15.90 -12.31
N GLY A 174 -0.25 16.91 -13.09
CA GLY A 174 -0.53 18.31 -12.79
C GLY A 174 -2.01 18.67 -12.89
N SER A 175 -2.73 18.07 -13.83
CA SER A 175 -4.16 18.31 -14.05
C SER A 175 -5.05 17.61 -13.03
N ALA A 176 -4.67 16.41 -12.62
CA ALA A 176 -5.37 15.63 -11.61
C ALA A 176 -4.92 15.98 -10.17
N TYR A 177 -4.01 16.94 -10.00
CA TYR A 177 -3.36 17.35 -8.76
C TYR A 177 -2.40 16.33 -8.14
N THR A 178 -2.52 15.03 -8.48
CA THR A 178 -1.61 13.98 -8.01
C THR A 178 -1.45 12.89 -9.09
N PRO A 179 -0.32 12.20 -9.14
CA PRO A 179 -0.14 11.06 -10.04
C PRO A 179 -1.16 9.94 -9.80
N GLY A 180 -1.49 9.64 -8.53
CA GLY A 180 -2.52 8.66 -8.20
C GLY A 180 -3.89 9.02 -8.76
N ALA A 181 -4.33 10.28 -8.62
CA ALA A 181 -5.59 10.74 -9.19
C ALA A 181 -5.60 10.67 -10.74
N ALA A 182 -4.44 10.87 -11.39
CA ALA A 182 -4.31 10.68 -12.82
C ALA A 182 -4.49 9.20 -13.24
N VAL A 183 -3.93 8.26 -12.48
CA VAL A 183 -4.16 6.82 -12.69
C VAL A 183 -5.63 6.46 -12.49
N GLU A 184 -6.31 7.02 -11.48
CA GLU A 184 -7.75 6.79 -11.29
C GLU A 184 -8.58 7.30 -12.47
N ALA A 185 -8.24 8.46 -13.03
CA ALA A 185 -8.91 9.00 -14.22
C ALA A 185 -8.72 8.08 -15.44
N LEU A 186 -7.50 7.54 -15.65
CA LEU A 186 -7.21 6.57 -16.70
C LEU A 186 -7.99 5.27 -16.50
N LEU A 187 -8.08 4.77 -15.28
CA LEU A 187 -8.85 3.56 -14.96
C LEU A 187 -10.36 3.78 -15.11
N ALA A 188 -10.87 4.95 -14.81
CA ALA A 188 -12.28 5.28 -15.03
C ALA A 188 -12.70 5.15 -16.51
N ASP A 189 -11.77 5.33 -17.44
CA ASP A 189 -12.00 5.15 -18.87
C ASP A 189 -12.18 3.68 -19.29
N ARG A 190 -11.81 2.71 -18.45
CA ARG A 190 -11.92 1.26 -18.76
C ARG A 190 -13.32 0.82 -19.17
N PHE A 191 -14.35 1.42 -18.56
CA PHE A 191 -15.75 1.09 -18.85
C PHE A 191 -16.18 1.55 -20.26
N ARG A 192 -15.62 2.65 -20.72
CA ARG A 192 -15.90 3.21 -22.04
C ARG A 192 -15.04 2.55 -23.12
N ALA A 193 -13.82 2.21 -22.77
CA ALA A 193 -12.84 1.68 -23.72
C ALA A 193 -13.10 0.22 -24.11
N GLY A 194 -14.16 -0.43 -23.56
CA GLY A 194 -14.47 -1.83 -23.83
C GLY A 194 -13.40 -2.79 -23.28
N ARG A 195 -12.74 -2.41 -22.20
CA ARG A 195 -11.80 -3.27 -21.46
C ARG A 195 -12.57 -4.20 -20.54
N ASP A 196 -13.32 -5.14 -21.12
CA ASP A 196 -14.18 -6.08 -20.40
C ASP A 196 -13.43 -6.83 -19.31
N GLU A 197 -12.14 -7.12 -19.53
CA GLU A 197 -11.29 -7.78 -18.56
C GLU A 197 -11.09 -6.96 -17.28
N LEU A 198 -11.07 -5.62 -17.37
CA LEU A 198 -10.89 -4.70 -16.25
C LEU A 198 -12.20 -4.18 -15.65
N SER A 199 -13.34 -4.42 -16.30
CA SER A 199 -14.64 -3.85 -15.90
C SER A 199 -15.66 -4.87 -15.43
N ARG A 200 -15.60 -6.13 -15.91
CA ARG A 200 -16.64 -7.15 -15.72
C ARG A 200 -17.02 -7.40 -14.24
N SER A 201 -16.05 -7.40 -13.34
CA SER A 201 -16.24 -7.64 -11.91
C SER A 201 -16.13 -6.37 -11.07
N ALA A 202 -16.09 -5.19 -11.71
CA ALA A 202 -15.88 -3.93 -11.00
C ALA A 202 -17.02 -3.64 -10.02
N LEU A 203 -16.64 -3.37 -8.77
CA LEU A 203 -17.55 -3.01 -7.70
C LEU A 203 -18.02 -1.56 -7.85
N ALA A 204 -19.30 -1.34 -7.55
CA ALA A 204 -19.85 0.01 -7.45
C ALA A 204 -19.26 0.78 -6.25
N PRO A 205 -19.18 2.12 -6.30
CA PRO A 205 -18.63 2.92 -5.20
C PRO A 205 -19.24 2.61 -3.83
N ALA A 206 -20.52 2.22 -3.77
CA ALA A 206 -21.18 1.83 -2.53
C ALA A 206 -20.61 0.55 -1.92
N ALA A 207 -20.23 -0.42 -2.74
CA ALA A 207 -19.61 -1.65 -2.27
C ALA A 207 -18.18 -1.39 -1.78
N LEU A 208 -17.41 -0.62 -2.55
CA LEU A 208 -16.05 -0.22 -2.17
C LEU A 208 -16.03 0.56 -0.86
N ALA A 209 -16.98 1.49 -0.69
CA ALA A 209 -17.14 2.25 0.54
C ALA A 209 -17.45 1.35 1.74
N LEU A 210 -18.39 0.40 1.60
CA LEU A 210 -18.74 -0.54 2.65
C LEU A 210 -17.55 -1.41 3.06
N VAL A 211 -16.83 -1.98 2.08
CA VAL A 211 -15.66 -2.82 2.36
C VAL A 211 -14.57 -2.00 3.06
N ALA A 212 -14.36 -0.75 2.65
CA ALA A 212 -13.37 0.12 3.27
C ALA A 212 -13.76 0.52 4.72
N ASP A 213 -15.05 0.74 5.01
CA ASP A 213 -15.54 0.99 6.37
C ASP A 213 -15.33 -0.23 7.28
N LEU A 214 -15.68 -1.42 6.78
CA LEU A 214 -15.48 -2.67 7.51
C LEU A 214 -13.99 -2.97 7.73
N ALA A 215 -13.16 -2.81 6.71
CA ALA A 215 -11.71 -3.00 6.82
C ALA A 215 -11.09 -2.05 7.84
N GLY A 216 -11.54 -0.79 7.87
CA GLY A 216 -11.10 0.18 8.86
C GLY A 216 -11.48 -0.20 10.29
N ALA A 217 -12.68 -0.73 10.50
CA ALA A 217 -13.16 -1.14 11.81
C ALA A 217 -12.47 -2.44 12.31
N VAL A 218 -12.37 -3.46 11.44
CA VAL A 218 -11.70 -4.73 11.78
C VAL A 218 -10.20 -4.53 12.02
N GLY A 219 -9.53 -3.68 11.22
CA GLY A 219 -8.13 -3.34 11.43
C GLY A 219 -7.88 -2.41 12.63
N GLY A 220 -8.87 -1.59 13.02
CA GLY A 220 -8.77 -0.66 14.15
C GLY A 220 -8.85 -1.31 15.53
N ASP A 221 -9.56 -2.42 15.64
CA ASP A 221 -9.69 -3.19 16.89
C ASP A 221 -8.36 -3.87 17.29
N HIS A 222 -7.50 -4.18 16.32
CA HIS A 222 -6.13 -4.62 16.59
C HIS A 222 -5.24 -3.50 17.16
N ALA A 223 -5.46 -2.24 16.77
CA ALA A 223 -4.73 -1.09 17.31
C ALA A 223 -5.09 -0.79 18.77
N ALA A 224 -6.27 -1.17 19.25
CA ALA A 224 -6.68 -1.05 20.64
C ALA A 224 -5.87 -1.95 21.59
N SER A 225 -5.15 -2.94 21.05
CA SER A 225 -4.23 -3.82 21.78
C SER A 225 -2.86 -3.18 22.10
N GLY A 226 -2.68 -1.86 21.87
CA GLY A 226 -1.46 -1.12 22.27
C GLY A 226 -0.25 -1.31 21.34
N VAL A 227 -0.39 -2.07 20.26
CA VAL A 227 0.61 -2.19 19.20
C VAL A 227 0.26 -1.17 18.14
N THR A 228 1.15 -0.22 17.85
CA THR A 228 1.09 0.62 16.64
C THR A 228 1.35 -0.30 15.44
N VAL A 229 0.32 -1.01 15.01
CA VAL A 229 0.39 -1.83 13.80
C VAL A 229 0.29 -0.84 12.62
N GLU A 230 1.33 -0.76 11.81
CA GLU A 230 1.21 -0.18 10.47
C GLU A 230 0.00 -0.84 9.81
N ARG A 231 -0.94 -0.05 9.28
CA ARG A 231 -2.11 -0.60 8.58
C ARG A 231 -1.65 -1.34 7.34
N ALA A 232 -1.37 -2.63 7.49
CA ALA A 232 -1.04 -3.52 6.40
C ALA A 232 -2.31 -4.21 5.88
N VAL A 233 -2.54 -4.14 4.58
CA VAL A 233 -3.67 -4.80 3.90
C VAL A 233 -3.12 -5.71 2.81
N ALA A 234 -3.61 -6.94 2.75
CA ALA A 234 -3.24 -7.90 1.72
C ALA A 234 -4.44 -8.20 0.80
N ASP A 235 -4.17 -8.31 -0.49
CA ASP A 235 -5.14 -8.82 -1.45
C ASP A 235 -4.47 -9.84 -2.38
N PRO A 236 -4.76 -11.13 -2.24
CA PRO A 236 -4.20 -12.18 -3.09
C PRO A 236 -4.79 -12.20 -4.51
N TYR A 237 -5.95 -11.58 -4.71
CA TYR A 237 -6.64 -11.51 -6.00
C TYR A 237 -6.99 -10.06 -6.36
N PRO A 238 -6.00 -9.15 -6.41
CA PRO A 238 -6.24 -7.71 -6.38
C PRO A 238 -6.90 -7.17 -7.65
N GLY A 239 -6.92 -7.93 -8.74
CA GLY A 239 -7.38 -7.43 -10.02
C GLY A 239 -6.65 -6.15 -10.43
N CYS A 240 -7.38 -5.06 -10.63
CA CYS A 240 -6.77 -3.74 -10.83
C CYS A 240 -6.64 -2.89 -9.54
N GLY A 241 -6.89 -3.47 -8.37
CA GLY A 241 -6.67 -2.84 -7.06
C GLY A 241 -7.81 -1.93 -6.57
N ASP A 242 -9.05 -2.12 -7.03
CA ASP A 242 -10.18 -1.25 -6.64
C ASP A 242 -10.45 -1.30 -5.14
N ILE A 243 -10.42 -2.48 -4.52
CA ILE A 243 -10.63 -2.63 -3.07
C ILE A 243 -9.46 -2.03 -2.30
N LEU A 244 -8.22 -2.34 -2.70
CA LEU A 244 -7.04 -1.80 -2.03
C LEU A 244 -7.03 -0.27 -2.09
N ALA A 245 -7.32 0.33 -3.25
CA ALA A 245 -7.40 1.78 -3.37
C ALA A 245 -8.49 2.39 -2.48
N ALA A 246 -9.65 1.73 -2.34
CA ALA A 246 -10.73 2.19 -1.49
C ALA A 246 -10.37 2.09 0.01
N VAL A 247 -9.73 1.01 0.43
CA VAL A 247 -9.34 0.78 1.84
C VAL A 247 -8.20 1.71 2.26
N LEU A 248 -7.14 1.80 1.45
CA LEU A 248 -5.97 2.63 1.76
C LEU A 248 -6.29 4.13 1.65
N GLY A 249 -7.16 4.52 0.73
CA GLY A 249 -7.57 5.92 0.54
C GLY A 249 -8.42 6.50 1.67
N ARG A 250 -8.95 5.69 2.60
CA ARG A 250 -9.74 6.15 3.76
C ARG A 250 -8.94 6.43 5.03
N GLY A 251 -7.64 6.08 5.05
CA GLY A 251 -6.79 6.35 6.20
C GLY A 251 -6.59 7.84 6.47
N GLU A 252 -6.62 8.26 7.72
CA GLU A 252 -6.08 9.57 8.10
C GLU A 252 -4.58 9.60 7.83
N VAL A 253 -4.05 10.77 7.36
CA VAL A 253 -2.70 10.97 6.79
C VAL A 253 -1.60 10.90 7.89
N VAL A 254 -1.57 9.88 8.73
CA VAL A 254 -0.56 9.81 9.80
C VAL A 254 0.60 8.88 9.46
N GLU A 255 0.40 7.80 8.69
CA GLU A 255 1.46 6.90 8.23
C GLU A 255 1.13 6.33 6.85
N SER A 256 2.16 6.09 6.01
CA SER A 256 1.94 5.51 4.67
C SER A 256 1.47 4.06 4.80
N PRO A 257 0.22 3.75 4.48
CA PRO A 257 -0.28 2.39 4.61
C PRO A 257 0.44 1.45 3.64
N THR A 258 0.59 0.19 4.04
CA THR A 258 1.26 -0.83 3.24
C THR A 258 0.25 -1.80 2.62
N ALA A 259 0.37 -2.02 1.31
CA ALA A 259 -0.37 -3.04 0.59
C ALA A 259 0.53 -4.25 0.29
N HIS A 260 0.03 -5.45 0.56
CA HIS A 260 0.66 -6.69 0.12
C HIS A 260 -0.11 -7.24 -1.07
N VAL A 261 0.57 -7.40 -2.20
CA VAL A 261 -0.01 -7.90 -3.44
C VAL A 261 0.91 -8.94 -4.09
N PRO A 262 0.38 -9.91 -4.84
CA PRO A 262 1.21 -10.88 -5.54
C PRO A 262 2.15 -10.20 -6.54
N THR A 263 3.23 -10.89 -6.88
CA THR A 263 4.15 -10.53 -7.96
C THR A 263 3.71 -11.16 -9.29
N GLY A 264 4.37 -10.79 -10.37
CA GLY A 264 4.15 -11.31 -11.72
C GLY A 264 3.27 -10.43 -12.60
N ASP A 265 3.22 -10.75 -13.89
CA ASP A 265 2.66 -9.90 -14.95
C ASP A 265 1.21 -9.48 -14.74
N ALA A 266 0.37 -10.37 -14.22
CA ALA A 266 -1.04 -10.09 -13.96
C ALA A 266 -1.24 -8.98 -12.91
N HIS A 267 -0.23 -8.70 -12.09
CA HIS A 267 -0.33 -7.77 -10.95
C HIS A 267 0.49 -6.49 -11.12
N ARG A 268 1.20 -6.33 -12.26
CA ARG A 268 2.00 -5.14 -12.55
C ARG A 268 1.16 -3.85 -12.50
N LEU A 269 -0.07 -3.86 -13.03
CA LEU A 269 -0.96 -2.70 -13.01
C LEU A 269 -1.34 -2.26 -11.61
N VAL A 270 -1.72 -3.18 -10.71
CA VAL A 270 -2.09 -2.82 -9.34
C VAL A 270 -0.90 -2.25 -8.57
N ARG A 271 0.29 -2.78 -8.78
CA ARG A 271 1.53 -2.26 -8.18
C ARG A 271 1.83 -0.84 -8.64
N ARG A 272 1.67 -0.53 -9.93
CA ARG A 272 1.79 0.83 -10.47
C ARG A 272 0.75 1.77 -9.88
N ARG A 273 -0.52 1.35 -9.85
CA ARG A 273 -1.63 2.14 -9.31
C ARG A 273 -1.39 2.55 -7.86
N LEU A 274 -1.13 1.58 -6.98
CA LEU A 274 -0.89 1.84 -5.56
C LEU A 274 0.34 2.72 -5.35
N GLY A 275 1.41 2.43 -6.07
CA GLY A 275 2.61 3.24 -6.01
C GLY A 275 2.44 4.67 -6.52
N ALA A 276 1.58 4.92 -7.51
CA ALA A 276 1.27 6.27 -7.98
C ALA A 276 0.54 7.11 -6.92
N HIS A 277 -0.18 6.47 -5.99
CA HIS A 277 -0.73 7.10 -4.79
C HIS A 277 0.33 7.36 -3.70
N GLY A 278 1.54 6.87 -3.87
CA GLY A 278 2.61 6.96 -2.88
C GLY A 278 2.48 5.95 -1.74
N TRP A 279 1.61 4.96 -1.86
CA TRP A 279 1.47 3.90 -0.87
C TRP A 279 2.61 2.88 -1.00
N SER A 280 3.00 2.30 0.12
CA SER A 280 3.99 1.21 0.14
C SER A 280 3.38 -0.06 -0.44
N VAL A 281 4.08 -0.71 -1.36
CA VAL A 281 3.64 -1.97 -1.97
C VAL A 281 4.71 -3.02 -1.70
N ARG A 282 4.31 -4.13 -1.09
CA ARG A 282 5.18 -5.26 -0.79
C ARG A 282 4.69 -6.52 -1.51
N PRO A 283 5.57 -7.44 -1.89
CA PRO A 283 5.16 -8.72 -2.44
C PRO A 283 4.42 -9.54 -1.38
N LEU A 284 3.40 -10.29 -1.82
CA LEU A 284 2.90 -11.44 -1.08
C LEU A 284 3.84 -12.61 -1.37
N GLU A 285 4.49 -13.16 -0.34
CA GLU A 285 5.41 -14.28 -0.49
C GLU A 285 4.64 -15.61 -0.52
N GLY A 286 4.77 -16.35 -1.63
CA GLY A 286 4.26 -17.69 -1.81
C GLY A 286 2.76 -17.79 -2.15
N GLU A 287 2.28 -18.99 -2.37
CA GLU A 287 0.86 -19.30 -2.63
C GLU A 287 -0.03 -19.16 -1.38
N SER A 288 0.55 -18.84 -0.22
CA SER A 288 -0.17 -18.74 1.05
C SER A 288 -0.31 -17.27 1.47
N VAL A 289 -1.54 -16.81 1.57
CA VAL A 289 -1.96 -15.48 2.06
C VAL A 289 -1.45 -15.19 3.48
N ALA A 290 -1.09 -16.23 4.23
CA ALA A 290 -0.69 -16.16 5.63
C ALA A 290 0.76 -15.73 5.87
N ARG A 291 1.60 -15.71 4.84
CA ARG A 291 3.03 -15.46 5.02
C ARG A 291 3.40 -14.03 4.65
N ALA A 292 2.97 -13.07 5.45
CA ALA A 292 3.60 -11.74 5.45
C ALA A 292 5.01 -11.85 6.08
N PRO A 293 6.01 -11.15 5.55
CA PRO A 293 7.37 -11.22 6.07
C PRO A 293 7.47 -10.46 7.40
N GLY A 294 7.31 -11.17 8.52
CA GLY A 294 7.54 -10.62 9.85
C GLY A 294 6.67 -11.27 10.93
N PRO A 295 7.22 -11.56 12.12
CA PRO A 295 6.47 -12.21 13.20
C PRO A 295 5.43 -11.31 13.89
N HIS A 296 5.27 -10.05 13.47
CA HIS A 296 4.47 -9.05 14.18
C HIS A 296 3.43 -8.32 13.32
N GLU A 297 3.32 -8.62 12.03
CA GLU A 297 2.37 -7.96 11.13
C GLU A 297 1.55 -9.01 10.37
N LEU A 298 0.36 -9.29 10.87
CA LEU A 298 -0.64 -10.03 10.10
C LEU A 298 -1.49 -8.99 9.35
N PRO A 299 -1.30 -8.82 8.04
CA PRO A 299 -2.11 -7.88 7.29
C PRO A 299 -3.57 -8.34 7.28
N LEU A 300 -4.49 -7.37 7.34
CA LEU A 300 -5.89 -7.66 7.05
C LEU A 300 -6.03 -8.09 5.59
N VAL A 301 -6.57 -9.27 5.34
CA VAL A 301 -6.87 -9.72 3.97
C VAL A 301 -8.19 -9.11 3.53
N VAL A 302 -8.20 -8.42 2.39
CA VAL A 302 -9.43 -7.86 1.80
C VAL A 302 -9.45 -8.17 0.32
N THR A 303 -10.37 -9.02 -0.13
CA THR A 303 -10.35 -9.50 -1.50
C THR A 303 -11.72 -9.71 -2.10
N GLN A 304 -11.78 -9.70 -3.44
CA GLN A 304 -12.96 -10.05 -4.22
C GLN A 304 -12.73 -11.36 -4.99
N VAL A 305 -13.67 -12.28 -4.92
CA VAL A 305 -13.65 -13.53 -5.69
C VAL A 305 -14.96 -13.71 -6.46
N PRO A 306 -14.95 -13.83 -7.80
CA PRO A 306 -13.80 -13.57 -8.67
C PRO A 306 -13.49 -12.07 -8.78
N SER A 307 -12.22 -11.72 -8.86
CA SER A 307 -11.78 -10.36 -9.14
C SER A 307 -11.72 -10.09 -10.65
N VAL A 308 -11.39 -8.86 -10.99
CA VAL A 308 -11.05 -8.44 -12.35
C VAL A 308 -9.86 -9.27 -12.86
N GLY A 309 -9.94 -9.75 -14.09
CA GLY A 309 -8.92 -10.62 -14.70
C GLY A 309 -9.26 -12.11 -14.63
N PHE A 310 -10.14 -12.54 -13.73
CA PHE A 310 -10.67 -13.89 -13.77
C PHE A 310 -11.71 -14.03 -14.89
N GLY A 311 -11.72 -15.19 -15.55
CA GLY A 311 -12.81 -15.58 -16.43
C GLY A 311 -14.14 -15.77 -15.68
N ALA A 312 -15.14 -16.32 -16.36
CA ALA A 312 -16.35 -16.76 -15.68
C ALA A 312 -16.03 -17.98 -14.81
N LEU A 313 -16.19 -17.85 -13.49
CA LEU A 313 -16.07 -18.95 -12.53
C LEU A 313 -17.47 -19.41 -12.14
N ASP A 314 -17.61 -20.71 -11.94
CA ASP A 314 -18.80 -21.30 -11.31
C ASP A 314 -18.70 -21.22 -9.78
N ASP A 315 -19.78 -21.57 -9.08
CA ASP A 315 -19.84 -21.48 -7.61
C ASP A 315 -18.82 -22.39 -6.92
N VAL A 316 -18.45 -23.53 -7.53
CA VAL A 316 -17.43 -24.45 -6.97
C VAL A 316 -16.06 -23.77 -7.03
N ALA A 317 -15.67 -23.26 -8.18
CA ALA A 317 -14.39 -22.60 -8.35
C ALA A 317 -14.25 -21.34 -7.46
N VAL A 318 -15.34 -20.61 -7.22
CA VAL A 318 -15.35 -19.48 -6.26
C VAL A 318 -15.10 -20.00 -4.84
N LEU A 319 -15.73 -21.10 -4.44
CA LEU A 319 -15.56 -21.69 -3.11
C LEU A 319 -14.17 -22.30 -2.91
N ASP A 320 -13.57 -22.86 -3.95
CA ASP A 320 -12.20 -23.38 -3.93
C ASP A 320 -11.20 -22.24 -3.66
N LEU A 321 -11.37 -21.08 -4.33
CA LEU A 321 -10.54 -19.89 -4.05
C LEU A 321 -10.71 -19.40 -2.60
N VAL A 322 -11.91 -19.50 -2.03
CA VAL A 322 -12.13 -19.14 -0.62
C VAL A 322 -11.52 -20.19 0.32
N ASP A 323 -11.50 -21.46 -0.05
CA ASP A 323 -10.84 -22.52 0.72
C ASP A 323 -9.32 -22.31 0.77
N ASP A 324 -8.70 -21.96 -0.35
CA ASP A 324 -7.29 -21.58 -0.43
C ASP A 324 -6.97 -20.40 0.50
N LEU A 325 -7.86 -19.38 0.53
CA LEU A 325 -7.74 -18.27 1.47
C LEU A 325 -7.80 -18.74 2.92
N VAL A 326 -8.79 -19.58 3.27
CA VAL A 326 -8.97 -20.08 4.64
C VAL A 326 -7.78 -20.91 5.09
N LEU A 327 -7.23 -21.76 4.21
CA LEU A 327 -6.03 -22.54 4.47
C LEU A 327 -4.78 -21.66 4.64
N GLY A 328 -4.75 -20.54 3.95
CA GLY A 328 -3.66 -19.58 4.00
C GLY A 328 -3.68 -18.62 5.21
N LEU A 329 -4.81 -18.44 5.90
CA LEU A 329 -4.91 -17.52 7.04
C LEU A 329 -4.15 -18.02 8.26
N ALA A 330 -3.30 -17.18 8.81
CA ALA A 330 -2.63 -17.43 10.09
C ALA A 330 -3.60 -17.31 11.27
N ASP A 331 -3.18 -17.79 12.43
CA ASP A 331 -3.91 -17.59 13.68
C ASP A 331 -3.89 -16.10 14.05
N GLY A 332 -5.05 -15.55 14.42
CA GLY A 332 -5.24 -14.12 14.69
C GLY A 332 -5.43 -13.25 13.45
N GLN A 333 -5.34 -13.81 12.25
CA GLN A 333 -5.53 -13.07 11.02
C GLN A 333 -7.00 -13.02 10.60
N TYR A 334 -7.46 -11.87 10.10
CA TYR A 334 -8.80 -11.67 9.57
C TYR A 334 -8.80 -11.51 8.05
N ALA A 335 -9.92 -11.95 7.42
CA ALA A 335 -10.16 -11.69 6.01
C ALA A 335 -11.59 -11.21 5.76
N LEU A 336 -11.71 -10.24 4.84
CA LEU A 336 -12.96 -9.78 4.25
C LEU A 336 -13.02 -10.26 2.80
N VAL A 337 -13.96 -11.16 2.51
CA VAL A 337 -14.12 -11.76 1.17
C VAL A 337 -15.47 -11.34 0.61
N ILE A 338 -15.45 -10.60 -0.52
CA ILE A 338 -16.67 -10.26 -1.25
C ILE A 338 -16.80 -11.14 -2.49
N GLY A 339 -17.96 -11.73 -2.70
CA GLY A 339 -18.19 -12.64 -3.82
C GLY A 339 -19.66 -12.80 -4.18
N PRO A 340 -19.99 -13.64 -5.19
CA PRO A 340 -21.36 -13.90 -5.60
C PRO A 340 -22.20 -14.48 -4.46
N ALA A 341 -23.40 -13.94 -4.26
CA ALA A 341 -24.33 -14.50 -3.27
C ALA A 341 -24.73 -15.96 -3.59
N SER A 342 -24.73 -16.36 -4.87
CA SER A 342 -25.02 -17.72 -5.30
C SER A 342 -24.05 -18.74 -4.68
N ALA A 343 -22.77 -18.44 -4.62
CA ALA A 343 -21.76 -19.30 -4.02
C ALA A 343 -21.75 -19.17 -2.48
N LEU A 344 -21.77 -17.94 -1.95
CA LEU A 344 -21.48 -17.69 -0.54
C LEU A 344 -22.72 -17.82 0.39
N ILE A 345 -23.91 -17.46 -0.08
CA ILE A 345 -25.12 -17.34 0.78
C ILE A 345 -26.29 -18.18 0.28
N ASP A 346 -26.64 -18.10 -1.01
CA ASP A 346 -27.86 -18.68 -1.53
C ASP A 346 -27.82 -20.23 -1.50
N GLY A 347 -28.97 -20.87 -1.44
CA GLY A 347 -29.05 -22.33 -1.57
C GLY A 347 -28.58 -22.76 -2.95
N SER A 348 -27.58 -23.64 -3.01
CA SER A 348 -27.05 -24.13 -4.28
C SER A 348 -27.82 -25.31 -4.83
N SER A 349 -28.06 -25.34 -6.13
CA SER A 349 -28.57 -26.51 -6.84
C SER A 349 -27.46 -27.54 -7.18
N SER A 350 -26.20 -27.15 -7.05
CA SER A 350 -25.03 -28.03 -7.26
C SER A 350 -24.67 -28.75 -5.94
N PRO A 351 -24.67 -30.08 -5.91
CA PRO A 351 -24.23 -30.86 -4.74
C PRO A 351 -22.76 -30.59 -4.38
N ASP A 352 -21.91 -30.34 -5.39
CA ASP A 352 -20.48 -30.09 -5.20
C ASP A 352 -20.25 -28.73 -4.54
N ALA A 353 -20.94 -27.68 -5.00
CA ALA A 353 -20.89 -26.36 -4.38
C ALA A 353 -21.40 -26.37 -2.93
N GLU A 354 -22.52 -27.11 -2.67
CA GLU A 354 -23.03 -27.27 -1.31
C GLU A 354 -22.05 -28.01 -0.41
N SER A 355 -21.35 -29.03 -0.94
CA SER A 355 -20.32 -29.79 -0.21
C SER A 355 -19.11 -28.90 0.11
N ALA A 356 -18.61 -28.13 -0.85
CA ALA A 356 -17.50 -27.19 -0.67
C ALA A 356 -17.85 -26.14 0.39
N ARG A 357 -19.02 -25.48 0.28
CA ARG A 357 -19.48 -24.52 1.27
C ARG A 357 -19.64 -25.14 2.67
N SER A 358 -20.16 -26.36 2.75
CA SER A 358 -20.28 -27.07 4.02
C SER A 358 -18.91 -27.43 4.63
N ALA A 359 -17.89 -27.69 3.81
CA ALA A 359 -16.52 -27.88 4.28
C ALA A 359 -15.98 -26.61 4.91
N LEU A 360 -16.13 -25.47 4.24
CA LEU A 360 -15.73 -24.14 4.75
C LEU A 360 -16.42 -23.77 6.07
N LEU A 361 -17.72 -24.02 6.20
CA LEU A 361 -18.45 -23.82 7.45
C LEU A 361 -17.88 -24.65 8.62
N ARG A 362 -17.35 -25.84 8.35
CA ARG A 362 -16.75 -26.73 9.37
C ARG A 362 -15.37 -26.26 9.84
N THR A 363 -14.67 -25.42 9.09
CA THR A 363 -13.34 -24.91 9.47
C THR A 363 -13.38 -24.03 10.72
N ASN A 364 -14.56 -23.50 11.10
CA ASN A 364 -14.74 -22.55 12.20
C ASN A 364 -14.06 -21.18 11.97
N ARG A 365 -13.63 -20.91 10.73
CA ARG A 365 -13.02 -19.62 10.36
C ARG A 365 -14.06 -18.58 9.93
N LEU A 366 -15.26 -18.97 9.49
CA LEU A 366 -16.30 -18.04 9.08
C LEU A 366 -17.01 -17.46 10.32
N ARG A 367 -16.82 -16.15 10.56
CA ARG A 367 -17.37 -15.42 11.72
C ARG A 367 -18.66 -14.67 11.39
N ALA A 368 -18.74 -14.10 10.19
CA ALA A 368 -19.95 -13.42 9.74
C ALA A 368 -20.18 -13.63 8.24
N ALA A 369 -21.45 -13.75 7.85
CA ALA A 369 -21.89 -13.80 6.47
C ALA A 369 -23.00 -12.74 6.24
N VAL A 370 -22.81 -11.87 5.25
CA VAL A 370 -23.72 -10.74 4.97
C VAL A 370 -24.21 -10.85 3.53
N LEU A 371 -25.51 -10.97 3.35
CA LEU A 371 -26.14 -10.83 2.04
C LEU A 371 -26.31 -9.35 1.70
N LEU A 372 -25.73 -8.93 0.60
CA LEU A 372 -25.72 -7.54 0.15
C LEU A 372 -26.88 -7.24 -0.81
N PRO A 373 -27.32 -5.97 -0.93
CA PRO A 373 -28.34 -5.58 -1.88
C PRO A 373 -27.85 -5.71 -3.34
N ALA A 374 -28.76 -5.76 -4.28
CA ALA A 374 -28.44 -5.70 -5.70
C ALA A 374 -27.93 -4.30 -6.10
N GLY A 375 -27.23 -4.20 -7.24
CA GLY A 375 -26.71 -2.93 -7.78
C GLY A 375 -25.30 -2.57 -7.31
N LEU A 376 -24.57 -3.50 -6.71
CA LEU A 376 -23.21 -3.29 -6.23
C LEU A 376 -22.13 -3.72 -7.22
N LEU A 377 -22.49 -4.29 -8.38
CA LEU A 377 -21.62 -4.48 -9.54
C LEU A 377 -21.99 -3.47 -10.63
N VAL A 378 -20.99 -2.80 -11.22
CA VAL A 378 -21.23 -1.72 -12.19
C VAL A 378 -21.93 -2.24 -13.43
N GLU A 379 -21.43 -3.34 -14.02
CA GLU A 379 -21.96 -3.89 -15.27
C GLU A 379 -23.07 -4.93 -15.05
N ARG A 380 -23.16 -5.53 -13.89
CA ARG A 380 -24.08 -6.62 -13.55
C ARG A 380 -24.98 -6.27 -12.37
N SER A 381 -25.68 -5.16 -12.47
CA SER A 381 -26.48 -4.57 -11.38
C SER A 381 -27.59 -5.46 -10.80
N ARG A 382 -27.98 -6.56 -11.49
CA ARG A 382 -28.98 -7.53 -10.99
C ARG A 382 -28.36 -8.64 -10.14
N GLU A 383 -27.05 -8.86 -10.26
CA GLU A 383 -26.37 -9.84 -9.45
C GLU A 383 -26.22 -9.34 -8.01
N ARG A 384 -26.42 -10.24 -7.07
CA ARG A 384 -26.24 -9.97 -5.65
C ARG A 384 -24.86 -10.46 -5.22
N LEU A 385 -24.24 -9.67 -4.38
CA LEU A 385 -22.99 -10.02 -3.72
C LEU A 385 -23.27 -10.43 -2.28
N ALA A 386 -22.33 -11.16 -1.73
CA ALA A 386 -22.25 -11.44 -0.31
C ALA A 386 -20.85 -11.10 0.21
N LEU A 387 -20.76 -10.84 1.49
CA LEU A 387 -19.52 -10.60 2.19
C LEU A 387 -19.36 -11.68 3.26
N TRP A 388 -18.22 -12.35 3.26
CA TRP A 388 -17.77 -13.22 4.33
C TRP A 388 -16.65 -12.58 5.13
N ILE A 389 -16.77 -12.65 6.45
CA ILE A 389 -15.74 -12.22 7.39
C ILE A 389 -15.15 -13.47 8.02
N LEU A 390 -13.87 -13.68 7.75
CA LEU A 390 -13.11 -14.84 8.23
C LEU A 390 -12.19 -14.40 9.38
N GLY A 391 -11.98 -15.29 10.32
CA GLY A 391 -11.10 -15.06 11.46
C GLY A 391 -11.09 -16.29 12.37
N ASP A 392 -10.38 -16.22 13.48
CA ASP A 392 -10.33 -17.32 14.40
C ASP A 392 -11.68 -17.54 15.08
N GLY A 393 -12.09 -18.81 15.11
CA GLY A 393 -13.14 -19.26 16.00
C GLY A 393 -12.56 -19.58 17.38
N ASP A 394 -13.39 -19.55 18.41
CA ASP A 394 -12.98 -19.96 19.74
C ASP A 394 -12.58 -21.45 19.72
N PRO A 395 -11.29 -21.79 19.96
CA PRO A 395 -10.82 -23.17 19.91
C PRO A 395 -11.36 -24.01 21.09
N GLY A 396 -11.81 -23.39 22.17
CA GLY A 396 -12.38 -24.03 23.34
C GLY A 396 -13.84 -24.48 23.15
N LEU A 397 -14.52 -24.02 22.08
CA LEU A 397 -15.90 -24.42 21.84
C LEU A 397 -16.03 -25.79 21.21
N ASP A 398 -16.89 -26.62 21.79
CA ASP A 398 -17.29 -27.88 21.18
C ASP A 398 -17.88 -27.60 19.78
N ILE A 399 -17.65 -28.51 18.85
CA ILE A 399 -18.14 -28.44 17.44
C ILE A 399 -19.65 -28.15 17.41
N ALA A 400 -20.42 -28.73 18.35
CA ALA A 400 -21.85 -28.51 18.43
C ALA A 400 -22.26 -27.08 18.86
N GLU A 401 -21.37 -26.35 19.50
CA GLU A 401 -21.63 -25.00 20.02
C GLU A 401 -21.00 -23.88 19.15
N ARG A 402 -20.26 -24.26 18.09
CA ARG A 402 -19.71 -23.30 17.13
C ARG A 402 -20.81 -22.47 16.48
N TRP A 403 -20.55 -21.22 16.28
CA TRP A 403 -21.51 -20.23 15.80
C TRP A 403 -20.88 -19.22 14.84
N MET A 404 -21.72 -18.53 14.11
CA MET A 404 -21.40 -17.36 13.31
C MET A 404 -22.58 -16.39 13.31
N THR A 405 -22.37 -15.20 12.79
CA THR A 405 -23.46 -14.24 12.55
C THR A 405 -23.85 -14.21 11.09
N VAL A 406 -25.12 -13.98 10.84
CA VAL A 406 -25.68 -13.86 9.49
C VAL A 406 -26.53 -12.61 9.39
N ALA A 407 -26.29 -11.77 8.39
CA ALA A 407 -27.05 -10.55 8.13
C ALA A 407 -27.69 -10.57 6.74
N ASP A 408 -28.89 -10.01 6.62
CA ASP A 408 -29.60 -9.85 5.35
C ASP A 408 -29.86 -8.36 5.07
N LEU A 409 -29.10 -7.78 4.14
CA LEU A 409 -29.27 -6.42 3.65
C LEU A 409 -29.92 -6.38 2.25
N SER A 410 -30.46 -7.48 1.73
CA SER A 410 -31.06 -7.53 0.39
C SER A 410 -32.23 -6.56 0.19
N GLY A 411 -32.92 -6.22 1.28
CA GLY A 411 -34.01 -5.23 1.29
C GLY A 411 -33.56 -3.77 1.38
N VAL A 412 -32.24 -3.51 1.56
CA VAL A 412 -31.72 -2.14 1.65
C VAL A 412 -31.50 -1.58 0.25
N SER A 413 -32.13 -0.45 -0.06
CA SER A 413 -31.92 0.20 -1.35
C SER A 413 -30.83 1.26 -1.26
N PRO A 414 -29.80 1.21 -2.14
CA PRO A 414 -28.83 2.28 -2.24
C PRO A 414 -29.52 3.61 -2.62
N VAL A 415 -29.17 4.69 -1.91
CA VAL A 415 -29.67 6.04 -2.17
C VAL A 415 -28.58 6.84 -2.89
N ARG A 416 -28.87 7.29 -4.12
CA ARG A 416 -27.89 8.01 -4.97
C ARG A 416 -26.56 7.27 -5.15
N GLY A 417 -26.59 5.94 -5.19
CA GLY A 417 -25.40 5.11 -5.38
C GLY A 417 -24.56 4.89 -4.11
N THR A 418 -25.11 5.22 -2.93
CA THR A 418 -24.47 4.94 -1.63
C THR A 418 -25.44 4.15 -0.74
N LEU A 419 -24.92 3.31 0.14
CA LEU A 419 -25.72 2.68 1.20
C LEU A 419 -26.06 3.72 2.28
N PRO A 420 -27.26 3.63 2.91
CA PRO A 420 -27.60 4.54 4.00
C PRO A 420 -26.57 4.45 5.14
N ARG A 421 -26.06 5.59 5.58
CA ARG A 421 -24.97 5.66 6.56
C ARG A 421 -25.28 4.90 7.86
N GLY A 422 -26.48 5.04 8.41
CA GLY A 422 -26.87 4.33 9.63
C GLY A 422 -26.90 2.80 9.45
N VAL A 423 -27.19 2.29 8.24
CA VAL A 423 -27.14 0.85 7.96
C VAL A 423 -25.68 0.36 7.98
N VAL A 424 -24.77 1.14 7.39
CA VAL A 424 -23.33 0.82 7.34
C VAL A 424 -22.76 0.86 8.75
N GLU A 425 -23.04 1.90 9.54
CA GLU A 425 -22.56 2.05 10.93
C GLU A 425 -23.05 0.89 11.82
N ASP A 426 -24.33 0.54 11.74
CA ASP A 426 -24.90 -0.57 12.51
C ASP A 426 -24.29 -1.92 12.07
N LEU A 427 -24.10 -2.16 10.76
CA LEU A 427 -23.47 -3.39 10.26
C LEU A 427 -22.00 -3.50 10.71
N VAL A 428 -21.27 -2.40 10.65
CA VAL A 428 -19.86 -2.36 11.10
C VAL A 428 -19.76 -2.77 12.56
N THR A 429 -20.61 -2.20 13.43
CA THR A 429 -20.62 -2.57 14.86
C THR A 429 -21.04 -4.01 15.11
N ASP A 430 -22.01 -4.53 14.32
CA ASP A 430 -22.43 -5.93 14.37
C ASP A 430 -21.28 -6.89 13.99
N VAL A 431 -20.53 -6.54 12.94
CA VAL A 431 -19.39 -7.37 12.46
C VAL A 431 -18.25 -7.36 13.48
N VAL A 432 -17.88 -6.20 14.00
CA VAL A 432 -16.83 -6.10 15.04
C VAL A 432 -17.21 -6.92 16.26
N ALA A 433 -18.45 -6.82 16.73
CA ALA A 433 -18.93 -7.65 17.84
C ALA A 433 -18.87 -9.15 17.53
N ALA A 434 -19.15 -9.56 16.28
CA ALA A 434 -19.07 -10.96 15.85
C ALA A 434 -17.64 -11.53 15.84
N LEU A 435 -16.62 -10.69 15.73
CA LEU A 435 -15.20 -11.08 15.82
C LEU A 435 -14.71 -11.19 17.26
N GLY A 436 -15.42 -10.56 18.19
CA GLY A 436 -15.11 -10.59 19.61
C GLY A 436 -15.40 -11.92 20.30
N THR A 437 -15.27 -11.88 21.63
CA THR A 437 -15.55 -13.03 22.51
C THR A 437 -17.06 -13.30 22.61
N SER A 438 -17.42 -14.46 23.17
CA SER A 438 -18.83 -14.79 23.49
C SER A 438 -19.47 -13.73 24.42
N ASP A 439 -18.69 -13.09 25.28
CA ASP A 439 -19.15 -12.03 26.19
C ASP A 439 -19.43 -10.72 25.42
N ASP A 440 -18.59 -10.37 24.44
CA ASP A 440 -18.78 -9.16 23.61
C ASP A 440 -20.05 -9.31 22.80
N VAL A 441 -20.24 -10.46 22.21
CA VAL A 441 -21.44 -10.81 21.50
C VAL A 441 -22.69 -10.76 22.40
N ALA A 442 -22.64 -11.29 23.63
CA ALA A 442 -23.78 -11.28 24.53
C ALA A 442 -24.17 -9.85 24.99
N ARG A 443 -23.22 -8.91 24.98
CA ARG A 443 -23.46 -7.50 25.33
C ARG A 443 -23.92 -6.65 24.15
N HIS A 444 -23.68 -7.10 22.92
CA HIS A 444 -24.02 -6.33 21.73
C HIS A 444 -25.48 -6.53 21.30
N ALA A 445 -26.17 -5.42 21.01
CA ALA A 445 -27.54 -5.44 20.48
C ALA A 445 -27.49 -5.47 18.94
N PHE A 446 -27.44 -6.65 18.37
CA PHE A 446 -27.41 -6.85 16.91
C PHE A 446 -28.66 -6.29 16.25
N ARG A 447 -28.47 -5.47 15.22
CA ARG A 447 -29.56 -4.86 14.48
C ARG A 447 -29.84 -5.57 13.16
N TYR A 448 -28.80 -5.91 12.42
CA TYR A 448 -28.90 -6.60 11.12
C TYR A 448 -28.41 -8.04 11.18
N SER A 449 -27.44 -8.32 12.06
CA SER A 449 -26.88 -9.66 12.20
C SER A 449 -27.68 -10.49 13.21
N ARG A 450 -27.70 -11.79 12.98
CA ARG A 450 -28.30 -12.78 13.87
C ARG A 450 -27.31 -13.89 14.17
N PHE A 451 -27.34 -14.33 15.39
CA PHE A 451 -26.59 -15.48 15.85
C PHE A 451 -27.17 -16.78 15.34
N VAL A 452 -26.32 -17.64 14.74
CA VAL A 452 -26.72 -18.96 14.23
C VAL A 452 -25.68 -19.97 14.60
N ARG A 453 -26.10 -21.14 15.10
CA ARG A 453 -25.17 -22.26 15.30
C ARG A 453 -24.79 -22.86 13.96
N THR A 454 -23.51 -23.13 13.77
CA THR A 454 -22.97 -23.69 12.52
C THR A 454 -23.67 -25.01 12.16
N ARG A 455 -24.00 -25.83 13.16
CA ARG A 455 -24.75 -27.10 12.94
C ARG A 455 -26.14 -26.89 12.30
N GLU A 456 -26.81 -25.78 12.61
CA GLU A 456 -28.12 -25.45 12.05
C GLU A 456 -28.00 -25.08 10.58
N LEU A 457 -26.96 -24.32 10.22
CA LEU A 457 -26.64 -24.01 8.83
C LEU A 457 -26.28 -25.27 8.03
N LEU A 458 -25.47 -26.15 8.60
CA LEU A 458 -25.08 -27.41 7.95
C LEU A 458 -26.27 -28.38 7.77
N ALA A 459 -27.28 -28.31 8.63
CA ALA A 459 -28.47 -29.15 8.56
C ALA A 459 -29.48 -28.66 7.52
N SER A 460 -29.52 -27.36 7.23
CA SER A 460 -30.58 -26.73 6.43
C SER A 460 -30.41 -26.94 4.92
N ARG A 461 -29.21 -27.14 4.41
CA ARG A 461 -28.86 -27.24 2.97
C ARG A 461 -29.52 -26.14 2.10
N GLY A 462 -29.77 -24.97 2.66
CA GLY A 462 -30.46 -23.85 2.02
C GLY A 462 -29.60 -22.56 2.05
N SER A 463 -30.31 -21.44 1.90
CA SER A 463 -29.67 -20.12 2.07
C SER A 463 -29.28 -19.90 3.52
N LEU A 464 -28.06 -19.38 3.76
CA LEU A 464 -27.56 -19.10 5.11
C LEU A 464 -28.42 -18.08 5.85
N VAL A 465 -29.06 -17.14 5.13
CA VAL A 465 -29.92 -16.11 5.73
C VAL A 465 -31.31 -16.59 6.15
N GLU A 466 -31.76 -17.75 5.62
CA GLU A 466 -33.08 -18.32 5.97
C GLU A 466 -33.09 -19.04 7.33
N VAL A 467 -31.94 -19.41 7.84
CA VAL A 467 -31.80 -20.31 9.01
C VAL A 467 -31.63 -19.59 10.35
N ALA A 468 -31.56 -18.28 10.35
CA ALA A 468 -31.16 -17.48 11.51
C ALA A 468 -32.07 -17.58 12.76
N ARG A 469 -31.55 -18.03 13.90
CA ARG A 469 -32.19 -18.02 15.24
C ARG A 469 -31.22 -17.69 16.38
N PRO A 470 -31.63 -17.10 17.53
CA PRO A 470 -30.73 -16.68 18.62
C PRO A 470 -30.29 -17.85 19.54
N VAL A 471 -29.12 -17.72 20.18
CA VAL A 471 -28.52 -18.75 21.07
C VAL A 471 -27.79 -18.14 22.28
N GLU A 472 -27.76 -18.85 23.45
CA GLU A 472 -27.19 -18.44 24.75
C GLU A 472 -25.74 -18.95 25.02
N PRO A 473 -24.93 -18.33 25.93
CA PRO A 473 -23.49 -18.51 26.08
C PRO A 473 -22.99 -19.51 27.14
N VAL A 474 -21.72 -19.96 27.08
CA VAL A 474 -21.05 -20.90 28.02
C VAL A 474 -19.60 -20.50 28.40
N ALA A 475 -19.12 -20.91 29.57
CA ALA A 475 -17.92 -20.49 30.32
C ALA A 475 -16.69 -21.43 30.29
N ARG A 476 -15.55 -21.02 30.83
CA ARG A 476 -14.09 -21.17 30.70
C ARG A 476 -13.34 -22.24 31.49
N ASP A 477 -12.00 -22.42 31.19
CA ASP A 477 -10.87 -22.61 32.15
C ASP A 477 -9.44 -22.57 31.52
N ASP A 478 -8.37 -22.02 32.14
CA ASP A 478 -7.21 -22.53 32.88
C ASP A 478 -5.97 -21.57 32.92
N GLY A 479 -5.30 -21.45 34.05
CA GLY A 479 -4.53 -20.27 34.47
C GLY A 479 -3.10 -20.39 35.03
N GLY A 480 -2.37 -21.51 35.00
CA GLY A 480 -1.06 -21.64 35.68
C GLY A 480 0.14 -20.91 35.03
N ALA A 481 0.19 -20.85 33.68
CA ALA A 481 1.34 -20.30 32.95
C ALA A 481 1.45 -18.75 33.01
N ALA A 482 0.33 -18.05 33.16
CA ALA A 482 0.28 -16.58 33.18
C ALA A 482 0.92 -15.97 34.43
N VAL A 483 0.79 -16.65 35.62
CA VAL A 483 1.39 -16.19 36.85
C VAL A 483 2.91 -16.26 36.80
N SER A 484 3.48 -17.38 36.32
CA SER A 484 4.93 -17.55 36.19
C SER A 484 5.52 -16.49 35.26
N ARG A 485 4.83 -16.20 34.15
CA ARG A 485 5.29 -15.19 33.19
C ARG A 485 5.25 -13.79 33.77
N ALA A 486 4.22 -13.43 34.49
CA ALA A 486 4.14 -12.12 35.17
C ALA A 486 5.30 -11.90 36.18
N VAL A 487 5.66 -12.91 36.96
CA VAL A 487 6.77 -12.84 37.90
C VAL A 487 8.10 -12.64 37.19
N GLU A 488 8.39 -13.42 36.14
CA GLU A 488 9.60 -13.27 35.33
C GLU A 488 9.77 -11.85 34.73
N LEU A 489 8.66 -11.25 34.27
CA LEU A 489 8.67 -9.90 33.73
C LEU A 489 8.94 -8.84 34.77
N VAL A 490 8.32 -8.93 35.96
CA VAL A 490 8.56 -8.02 37.11
C VAL A 490 10.03 -8.08 37.53
N ASP A 491 10.57 -9.28 37.73
CA ASP A 491 11.97 -9.47 38.13
C ASP A 491 12.96 -8.90 37.09
N GLY A 492 12.62 -9.05 35.78
CA GLY A 492 13.43 -8.51 34.70
C GLY A 492 13.41 -6.99 34.60
N ILE A 493 12.28 -6.32 34.94
CA ILE A 493 12.15 -4.86 34.93
C ILE A 493 12.86 -4.24 36.14
N ASP A 494 12.71 -4.81 37.30
CA ASP A 494 13.29 -4.28 38.55
C ASP A 494 14.82 -4.46 38.64
N GLY A 495 15.37 -5.42 37.86
CA GLY A 495 16.83 -5.71 37.85
C GLY A 495 17.68 -4.81 36.92
N ASP A 496 17.07 -4.00 36.04
CA ASP A 496 17.79 -3.23 35.04
C ASP A 496 18.37 -1.89 35.56
N SER A 497 19.69 -1.85 35.81
CA SER A 497 20.42 -0.62 36.17
C SER A 497 20.65 0.25 34.92
N ARG A 498 20.10 1.45 34.90
CA ARG A 498 20.17 2.38 33.75
C ARG A 498 21.51 3.06 33.62
N PRO A 499 22.25 2.93 32.49
CA PRO A 499 23.51 3.66 32.28
C PRO A 499 23.26 5.17 32.16
N ALA A 500 24.03 5.98 32.86
CA ALA A 500 24.01 7.44 32.72
C ALA A 500 24.44 7.85 31.30
N LEU A 501 23.80 8.90 30.72
CA LEU A 501 24.18 9.42 29.40
C LEU A 501 25.62 9.99 29.40
N GLY A 502 26.11 10.51 30.51
CA GLY A 502 27.48 11.01 30.66
C GLY A 502 27.86 12.07 29.60
N VAL A 503 26.90 12.85 29.13
CA VAL A 503 27.11 13.93 28.16
C VAL A 503 27.09 15.25 28.90
N LYS A 504 28.16 16.03 28.79
CA LYS A 504 28.23 17.40 29.29
C LYS A 504 27.95 18.35 28.12
N ILE A 505 26.96 19.22 28.25
CA ILE A 505 26.56 20.18 27.24
C ILE A 505 26.91 21.58 27.75
N GLU A 506 27.67 22.33 26.96
CA GLU A 506 28.04 23.71 27.24
C GLU A 506 27.49 24.61 26.14
N ARG A 507 27.27 25.90 26.45
CA ARG A 507 26.81 26.87 25.47
C ARG A 507 27.97 27.25 24.56
N GLY A 508 27.83 27.03 23.25
CA GLY A 508 28.76 27.47 22.24
C GLY A 508 28.29 28.76 21.56
N ASP A 509 29.18 29.39 20.80
CA ASP A 509 28.85 30.52 19.93
C ASP A 509 28.02 30.00 18.74
N ALA A 510 26.85 30.58 18.51
CA ALA A 510 25.92 30.14 17.47
C ALA A 510 26.43 30.59 16.09
N GLU A 511 27.03 29.68 15.33
CA GLU A 511 27.29 29.87 13.91
C GLU A 511 26.28 29.08 13.07
N PRO A 512 25.88 29.60 11.87
CA PRO A 512 25.05 28.85 10.94
C PRO A 512 25.70 27.52 10.57
N ALA A 513 24.95 26.43 10.58
CA ALA A 513 25.46 25.11 10.21
C ALA A 513 25.99 25.15 8.77
N ARG A 514 27.29 24.87 8.60
CA ARG A 514 27.91 24.74 7.28
C ARG A 514 27.36 23.50 6.61
N ARG A 515 26.90 23.64 5.37
CA ARG A 515 26.32 22.56 4.56
C ARG A 515 27.09 22.39 3.27
N VAL A 516 27.04 21.16 2.73
CA VAL A 516 27.64 20.82 1.45
C VAL A 516 26.73 19.83 0.72
N ARG A 517 26.67 19.91 -0.60
CA ARG A 517 25.93 18.94 -1.39
C ARG A 517 26.62 17.58 -1.38
N LEU A 518 25.86 16.52 -1.17
CA LEU A 518 26.38 15.16 -1.13
C LEU A 518 27.07 14.76 -2.45
N GLY A 519 26.51 15.19 -3.59
CA GLY A 519 27.12 14.99 -4.91
C GLY A 519 28.53 15.56 -4.98
N SER A 520 28.75 16.80 -4.51
CA SER A 520 30.06 17.48 -4.59
C SER A 520 31.12 16.80 -3.72
N VAL A 521 30.79 16.25 -2.55
CA VAL A 521 31.76 15.52 -1.70
C VAL A 521 32.05 14.12 -2.23
N VAL A 522 31.12 13.53 -2.99
CA VAL A 522 31.39 12.28 -3.72
C VAL A 522 32.32 12.55 -4.91
N GLU A 523 32.06 13.57 -5.70
CA GLU A 523 32.91 14.00 -6.83
C GLU A 523 34.30 14.42 -6.33
N GLY A 524 34.36 15.12 -5.20
CA GLY A 524 35.62 15.52 -4.54
C GLY A 524 36.37 14.37 -3.84
N GLY A 525 35.88 13.13 -3.89
CA GLY A 525 36.53 11.94 -3.34
C GLY A 525 36.55 11.82 -1.81
N VAL A 526 35.87 12.71 -1.09
CA VAL A 526 35.69 12.68 0.38
C VAL A 526 34.77 11.55 0.79
N VAL A 527 33.75 11.32 -0.01
CA VAL A 527 32.78 10.22 0.17
C VAL A 527 32.85 9.31 -1.04
N ARG A 528 33.00 8.00 -0.80
CA ARG A 528 32.87 6.99 -1.84
C ARG A 528 31.49 6.32 -1.73
N ARG A 529 30.71 6.34 -2.79
CA ARG A 529 29.53 5.53 -2.90
C ARG A 529 29.89 4.09 -3.30
N VAL A 530 29.38 3.12 -2.56
CA VAL A 530 29.56 1.69 -2.86
C VAL A 530 28.16 1.10 -3.09
N PRO A 531 27.89 0.45 -4.23
CA PRO A 531 26.61 -0.20 -4.48
C PRO A 531 26.40 -1.37 -3.53
N GLY A 532 25.16 -1.70 -3.24
CA GLY A 532 24.78 -2.93 -2.56
C GLY A 532 25.01 -4.18 -3.41
N ASN A 533 25.02 -5.34 -2.77
CA ASN A 533 25.20 -6.62 -3.43
C ASN A 533 23.82 -7.16 -3.83
N ARG A 534 23.66 -7.68 -5.04
CA ARG A 534 22.47 -8.42 -5.45
C ARG A 534 22.59 -9.82 -4.86
N LEU A 535 21.84 -10.07 -3.81
CA LEU A 535 21.82 -11.35 -3.10
C LEU A 535 20.66 -12.20 -3.63
N ASP A 536 20.88 -13.51 -3.67
CA ASP A 536 19.79 -14.47 -3.81
C ASP A 536 19.13 -14.63 -2.43
N ASP A 537 17.80 -14.61 -2.39
CA ASP A 537 17.04 -14.77 -1.13
C ASP A 537 17.35 -16.11 -0.45
N ALA A 538 17.66 -17.14 -1.22
CA ALA A 538 18.08 -18.43 -0.68
C ALA A 538 19.39 -18.37 0.13
N ASP A 539 20.22 -17.34 -0.03
CA ASP A 539 21.46 -17.14 0.73
C ASP A 539 21.27 -16.36 2.01
N VAL A 540 20.11 -15.68 2.16
CA VAL A 540 19.75 -14.89 3.33
C VAL A 540 18.92 -15.75 4.28
N ARG A 541 19.38 -15.87 5.53
CA ARG A 541 18.71 -16.71 6.53
C ARG A 541 18.67 -16.05 7.90
N ALA A 542 17.88 -16.58 8.81
CA ALA A 542 17.97 -16.22 10.22
C ALA A 542 19.33 -16.62 10.81
N PRO A 543 19.83 -15.89 11.83
CA PRO A 543 21.09 -16.21 12.50
C PRO A 543 21.06 -17.62 13.09
N GLY A 544 22.19 -18.34 12.96
CA GLY A 544 22.38 -19.66 13.56
C GLY A 544 23.12 -19.57 14.90
N ASP A 545 23.48 -20.75 15.45
CA ASP A 545 24.14 -20.85 16.74
C ASP A 545 25.61 -20.42 16.72
N ASP A 546 26.23 -20.34 15.53
CA ASP A 546 27.64 -19.87 15.35
C ASP A 546 27.71 -18.54 14.63
N PRO A 547 27.67 -17.41 15.34
CA PRO A 547 27.72 -16.07 14.74
C PRO A 547 29.08 -15.73 14.13
N ALA A 548 30.15 -16.49 14.41
CA ALA A 548 31.49 -16.19 13.92
C ALA A 548 31.66 -16.42 12.40
N GLY A 549 30.89 -17.35 11.84
CA GLY A 549 30.83 -17.66 10.42
C GLY A 549 29.87 -16.79 9.61
N GLU A 550 29.13 -15.86 10.22
CA GLU A 550 28.04 -15.12 9.59
C GLU A 550 28.35 -13.64 9.40
N SER A 551 27.80 -13.05 8.38
CA SER A 551 27.78 -11.60 8.16
C SER A 551 26.33 -11.11 8.16
N ARG A 552 26.06 -10.00 8.89
CA ARG A 552 24.74 -9.39 8.94
C ARG A 552 24.36 -8.82 7.57
N VAL A 553 23.09 -8.94 7.20
CA VAL A 553 22.55 -8.29 6.03
C VAL A 553 21.97 -6.93 6.43
N LEU A 554 22.28 -5.90 5.64
CA LEU A 554 21.74 -4.55 5.78
C LEU A 554 21.05 -4.19 4.45
N GLY A 555 19.74 -4.28 4.42
CA GLY A 555 18.91 -3.92 3.29
C GLY A 555 17.87 -2.86 3.67
N VAL A 556 16.92 -2.63 2.78
CA VAL A 556 15.83 -1.67 3.02
C VAL A 556 15.05 -1.99 4.29
N PRO A 557 14.68 -3.25 4.60
CA PRO A 557 13.96 -3.56 5.83
C PRO A 557 14.68 -3.12 7.11
N GLU A 558 15.99 -3.36 7.22
CA GLU A 558 16.78 -2.92 8.38
C GLU A 558 16.91 -1.40 8.45
N LEU A 559 17.02 -0.73 7.30
CA LEU A 559 17.13 0.73 7.23
C LEU A 559 15.84 1.42 7.65
N LEU A 560 14.70 0.83 7.35
CA LEU A 560 13.38 1.35 7.72
C LEU A 560 13.02 1.00 9.18
N GLY A 561 13.68 0.00 9.75
CA GLY A 561 13.39 -0.52 11.09
C GLY A 561 12.31 -1.62 11.08
N ASP A 562 11.91 -2.11 9.91
CA ASP A 562 10.95 -3.20 9.74
C ASP A 562 11.52 -4.54 10.19
N VAL A 563 12.84 -4.70 10.07
CA VAL A 563 13.62 -5.87 10.51
C VAL A 563 14.75 -5.42 11.41
N GLU A 564 14.95 -6.11 12.52
CA GLU A 564 16.03 -5.79 13.44
C GLU A 564 17.40 -6.08 12.82
N VAL A 565 18.36 -5.17 12.99
CA VAL A 565 19.72 -5.35 12.50
C VAL A 565 20.36 -6.60 13.13
N GLY A 566 20.67 -7.57 12.27
CA GLY A 566 21.20 -8.87 12.68
C GLY A 566 20.18 -10.00 12.67
N ALA A 567 18.91 -9.73 12.44
CA ALA A 567 17.89 -10.76 12.27
C ALA A 567 18.06 -11.53 10.94
N ARG A 568 18.76 -10.94 9.96
CA ARG A 568 19.10 -11.58 8.70
C ARG A 568 20.60 -11.64 8.52
N VAL A 569 21.11 -12.81 8.12
CA VAL A 569 22.53 -13.08 7.94
C VAL A 569 22.81 -13.88 6.68
N VAL A 570 24.04 -13.82 6.21
CA VAL A 570 24.57 -14.71 5.16
C VAL A 570 25.78 -15.46 5.68
N ASP A 571 25.99 -16.68 5.21
CA ASP A 571 27.23 -17.41 5.47
C ASP A 571 28.40 -16.70 4.80
N ARG A 572 29.44 -16.36 5.58
CA ARG A 572 30.57 -15.56 5.12
C ARG A 572 31.39 -16.24 4.04
N LEU A 573 31.59 -17.56 4.17
CA LEU A 573 32.34 -18.34 3.20
C LEU A 573 31.54 -18.54 1.92
N GLY A 574 30.26 -18.84 2.06
CA GLY A 574 29.30 -18.95 0.95
C GLY A 574 29.19 -17.64 0.18
N PHE A 575 29.10 -16.51 0.89
CA PHE A 575 29.07 -15.19 0.27
C PHE A 575 30.37 -14.91 -0.52
N ALA A 576 31.55 -15.15 0.07
CA ALA A 576 32.82 -14.94 -0.63
C ALA A 576 32.96 -15.84 -1.87
N ALA A 577 32.42 -17.05 -1.84
CA ALA A 577 32.48 -18.00 -2.96
C ALA A 577 31.48 -17.64 -4.09
N ARG A 578 30.26 -17.28 -3.76
CA ARG A 578 29.22 -16.99 -4.76
C ARG A 578 29.28 -15.56 -5.30
N TYR A 579 29.71 -14.61 -4.48
CA TYR A 579 29.77 -13.20 -4.82
C TYR A 579 31.23 -12.67 -4.78
N PRO A 580 32.10 -13.08 -5.70
CA PRO A 580 33.54 -12.73 -5.67
C PRO A 580 33.80 -11.23 -5.83
N ALA A 581 32.83 -10.48 -6.41
CA ALA A 581 32.86 -9.01 -6.46
C ALA A 581 32.11 -8.37 -5.29
N GLY A 582 31.53 -9.19 -4.40
CA GLY A 582 30.75 -8.73 -3.24
C GLY A 582 31.62 -7.87 -2.30
N ARG A 583 30.98 -6.89 -1.70
CA ARG A 583 31.66 -5.91 -0.83
C ARG A 583 31.02 -5.92 0.54
N LEU A 584 31.88 -5.90 1.55
CA LEU A 584 31.51 -5.75 2.94
C LEU A 584 31.64 -4.29 3.37
N THR A 585 30.89 -3.92 4.39
CA THR A 585 31.03 -2.63 5.05
C THR A 585 32.32 -2.55 5.85
N GLU A 586 32.78 -1.32 6.08
CA GLU A 586 33.81 -0.98 7.05
C GLU A 586 33.15 -0.25 8.24
N PRO A 587 33.78 -0.30 9.44
CA PRO A 587 33.28 0.46 10.59
C PRO A 587 33.12 1.94 10.27
N GLY A 588 31.95 2.51 10.55
CA GLY A 588 31.60 3.90 10.26
C GLY A 588 31.00 4.14 8.88
N ASP A 589 30.78 3.11 8.07
CA ASP A 589 30.03 3.23 6.82
C ASP A 589 28.60 3.63 7.09
N VAL A 590 28.07 4.55 6.28
CA VAL A 590 26.66 4.95 6.30
C VAL A 590 25.95 4.15 5.22
N VAL A 591 25.09 3.23 5.63
CA VAL A 591 24.22 2.46 4.73
C VAL A 591 22.92 3.22 4.57
N PHE A 592 22.46 3.41 3.33
CA PHE A 592 21.27 4.19 3.04
C PHE A 592 20.46 3.60 1.89
N CYS A 593 19.16 3.93 1.87
CA CYS A 593 18.27 3.74 0.73
C CYS A 593 17.57 5.06 0.37
N THR A 594 17.03 5.13 -0.83
CA THR A 594 16.23 6.25 -1.31
C THR A 594 14.75 5.90 -1.35
N THR A 595 14.44 4.62 -1.50
CA THR A 595 13.11 4.05 -1.69
C THR A 595 12.81 3.05 -0.56
N PRO A 596 11.58 2.99 -0.05
CA PRO A 596 10.37 3.81 -0.33
C PRO A 596 10.45 5.23 0.26
N ARG A 597 11.39 5.48 1.14
CA ARG A 597 11.75 6.80 1.69
C ARG A 597 13.24 6.84 2.00
N PRO A 598 13.88 8.01 2.01
CA PRO A 598 15.25 8.12 2.48
C PRO A 598 15.36 7.59 3.91
N ALA A 599 16.25 6.64 4.11
CA ALA A 599 16.59 6.08 5.41
C ALA A 599 18.09 5.75 5.45
N ALA A 600 18.71 5.85 6.62
CA ALA A 600 20.13 5.57 6.77
C ALA A 600 20.46 5.13 8.18
N ILE A 601 21.44 4.23 8.28
CA ILE A 601 22.05 3.81 9.54
C ILE A 601 23.58 3.85 9.42
N VAL A 602 24.28 3.94 10.54
CA VAL A 602 25.73 3.80 10.60
C VAL A 602 26.07 2.37 10.99
N ASP A 603 26.83 1.67 10.17
CA ASP A 603 27.39 0.38 10.54
C ASP A 603 28.66 0.59 11.36
N THR A 604 28.52 0.55 12.67
CA THR A 604 29.60 0.78 13.61
C THR A 604 30.54 -0.42 13.75
N ALA A 605 30.05 -1.62 13.48
CA ALA A 605 30.86 -2.84 13.59
C ALA A 605 31.58 -3.23 12.29
N GLY A 606 31.01 -2.82 11.14
CA GLY A 606 31.52 -3.25 9.84
C GLY A 606 31.20 -4.73 9.52
N PHE A 607 31.81 -5.21 8.45
CA PHE A 607 31.66 -6.60 7.96
C PHE A 607 30.24 -7.06 7.65
N SER A 608 29.32 -6.12 7.47
CA SER A 608 27.96 -6.41 7.02
C SER A 608 27.89 -6.49 5.49
N VAL A 609 26.97 -7.29 4.96
CA VAL A 609 26.64 -7.37 3.55
C VAL A 609 25.46 -6.43 3.29
N VAL A 610 25.68 -5.42 2.45
CA VAL A 610 24.58 -4.52 2.07
C VAL A 610 23.84 -5.12 0.88
N ALA A 611 22.54 -5.36 1.05
CA ALA A 611 21.67 -5.87 0.01
C ALA A 611 21.16 -4.71 -0.87
N PHE A 612 21.27 -4.84 -2.20
CA PHE A 612 20.66 -3.93 -3.16
C PHE A 612 19.12 -3.85 -2.90
N PRO A 613 18.44 -2.70 -3.02
CA PRO A 613 18.92 -1.41 -3.56
C PRO A 613 19.61 -0.50 -2.54
N ALA A 614 19.82 -0.93 -1.30
CA ALA A 614 20.59 -0.14 -0.35
C ALA A 614 22.05 0.05 -0.82
N ARG A 615 22.65 1.15 -0.42
CA ARG A 615 23.98 1.60 -0.85
C ARG A 615 24.77 2.07 0.35
N VAL A 616 26.09 2.22 0.16
CA VAL A 616 27.01 2.66 1.21
C VAL A 616 27.64 4.00 0.84
N LEU A 617 27.67 4.92 1.78
CA LEU A 617 28.52 6.12 1.75
C LEU A 617 29.69 5.89 2.70
N ARG A 618 30.88 5.72 2.15
CA ARG A 618 32.12 5.49 2.89
C ARG A 618 32.92 6.77 2.93
N LEU A 619 33.17 7.27 4.12
CA LEU A 619 34.07 8.43 4.31
C LEU A 619 35.51 8.07 4.05
N ARG A 620 36.24 8.93 3.35
CA ARG A 620 37.67 8.72 2.98
C ARG A 620 38.52 9.89 3.43
N ALA A 621 39.78 9.59 3.73
CA ALA A 621 40.84 10.57 3.79
C ALA A 621 41.36 10.83 2.36
N ARG A 622 41.59 12.07 1.97
CA ARG A 622 42.13 12.46 0.66
C ARG A 622 43.65 12.35 0.58
N GLY A 623 44.32 12.42 1.75
CA GLY A 623 45.79 12.39 1.82
C GLY A 623 46.30 11.75 3.10
N PRO A 624 47.63 11.47 3.15
CA PRO A 624 48.27 10.96 4.35
C PRO A 624 48.14 11.95 5.51
N GLY A 625 47.59 11.48 6.64
CA GLY A 625 47.38 12.31 7.85
C GLY A 625 46.08 13.09 7.89
N GLU A 626 45.26 13.08 6.84
CA GLU A 626 43.89 13.63 6.88
C GLU A 626 42.90 12.68 7.54
N ARG A 627 41.94 13.24 8.28
CA ARG A 627 40.84 12.45 8.85
C ARG A 627 39.83 12.05 7.75
N PRO A 628 39.27 10.83 7.80
CA PRO A 628 38.16 10.46 6.91
C PRO A 628 37.02 11.45 7.03
N GLY A 629 36.46 11.86 5.88
CA GLY A 629 35.35 12.81 5.87
C GLY A 629 35.76 14.30 5.91
N ALA A 630 37.05 14.64 5.96
CA ALA A 630 37.49 16.03 5.96
C ALA A 630 37.13 16.70 4.62
N VAL A 631 36.31 17.78 4.70
CA VAL A 631 35.85 18.55 3.53
C VAL A 631 36.71 19.79 3.31
N GLY A 632 37.23 20.36 4.40
CA GLY A 632 38.09 21.56 4.38
C GLY A 632 38.74 21.79 5.74
N PRO A 633 39.49 22.89 5.90
CA PRO A 633 40.15 23.20 7.16
C PRO A 633 39.15 23.28 8.32
N GLY A 634 39.33 22.50 9.35
CA GLY A 634 38.55 22.53 10.57
C GLY A 634 37.12 21.98 10.52
N VAL A 635 36.70 21.37 9.39
CA VAL A 635 35.35 20.81 9.25
C VAL A 635 35.40 19.44 8.57
N LEU A 636 34.51 18.55 8.99
CA LEU A 636 34.36 17.22 8.43
C LEU A 636 32.90 16.71 8.42
N LEU A 637 32.66 15.65 7.66
CA LEU A 637 31.45 14.85 7.73
C LEU A 637 31.58 13.82 8.84
N ALA A 638 30.67 13.78 9.79
CA ALA A 638 30.58 12.71 10.78
C ALA A 638 29.53 11.68 10.32
N PRO A 639 29.83 10.36 10.39
CA PRO A 639 28.91 9.32 9.92
C PRO A 639 27.50 9.43 10.49
N GLU A 640 27.37 9.72 11.76
CA GLU A 640 26.09 9.85 12.47
C GLU A 640 25.26 11.04 12.01
N VAL A 641 25.93 12.17 11.76
CA VAL A 641 25.27 13.38 11.26
C VAL A 641 24.86 13.17 9.81
N LEU A 642 25.73 12.55 9.01
CA LEU A 642 25.43 12.19 7.62
C LEU A 642 24.25 11.25 7.54
N ALA A 643 24.19 10.19 8.35
CA ALA A 643 23.07 9.26 8.36
C ALA A 643 21.74 9.96 8.73
N ARG A 644 21.79 10.86 9.74
CA ARG A 644 20.60 11.63 10.14
C ARG A 644 20.16 12.60 9.05
N ASP A 645 21.08 13.26 8.38
CA ASP A 645 20.75 14.20 7.30
C ASP A 645 20.18 13.48 6.09
N VAL A 646 20.71 12.31 5.73
CA VAL A 646 20.17 11.46 4.67
C VAL A 646 18.74 10.99 5.02
N ALA A 647 18.51 10.52 6.24
CA ALA A 647 17.19 10.08 6.68
C ALA A 647 16.14 11.23 6.75
N ALA A 648 16.60 12.49 6.86
CA ALA A 648 15.73 13.67 6.91
C ALA A 648 15.40 14.27 5.52
N GLN A 649 15.93 13.70 4.43
CA GLN A 649 15.65 14.21 3.09
C GLN A 649 14.22 13.92 2.64
N ALA A 650 13.70 14.78 1.78
CA ALA A 650 12.38 14.58 1.19
C ALA A 650 12.39 13.40 0.19
N ARG A 651 11.26 12.69 0.10
CA ARG A 651 11.05 11.66 -0.93
C ARG A 651 11.20 12.27 -2.32
N GLY A 652 11.68 11.48 -3.27
CA GLY A 652 11.75 11.87 -4.67
C GLY A 652 12.85 12.86 -5.01
N THR A 653 13.74 13.20 -4.07
CA THR A 653 14.90 14.03 -4.36
C THR A 653 16.12 13.18 -4.70
N ARG A 654 16.85 13.58 -5.74
CA ARG A 654 18.07 12.87 -6.12
C ARG A 654 19.11 12.96 -5.01
N TRP A 655 19.71 11.86 -4.58
CA TRP A 655 20.68 11.80 -3.49
C TRP A 655 21.89 12.75 -3.70
N ARG A 656 22.28 13.05 -4.94
CA ARG A 656 23.38 13.99 -5.25
C ARG A 656 23.05 15.44 -4.86
N SER A 657 21.78 15.84 -4.89
CA SER A 657 21.34 17.18 -4.51
C SER A 657 21.13 17.36 -3.02
N TRP A 658 21.26 16.31 -2.20
CA TRP A 658 21.03 16.39 -0.77
C TRP A 658 22.07 17.28 -0.09
N ASP A 659 21.59 18.16 0.77
CA ASP A 659 22.44 19.02 1.60
C ASP A 659 22.72 18.34 2.94
N VAL A 660 24.02 18.13 3.23
CA VAL A 660 24.49 17.49 4.46
C VAL A 660 25.32 18.45 5.28
N ARG A 661 25.18 18.36 6.61
CA ARG A 661 25.87 19.27 7.55
C ARG A 661 27.28 18.81 7.82
N LEU A 662 28.15 19.80 7.99
CA LEU A 662 29.53 19.59 8.43
C LEU A 662 29.63 19.83 9.94
N VAL A 663 30.51 19.07 10.57
CA VAL A 663 30.80 19.15 12.01
C VAL A 663 32.20 19.80 12.18
N PRO A 664 32.40 20.68 13.16
CA PRO A 664 33.73 21.13 13.53
C PRO A 664 34.63 19.94 13.90
N ALA A 665 35.85 19.94 13.40
CA ALA A 665 36.75 18.78 13.50
C ALA A 665 37.16 18.47 14.94
N ASP A 666 37.22 19.48 15.80
CA ASP A 666 37.50 19.40 17.23
C ASP A 666 36.31 18.78 18.05
N GLN A 667 35.10 18.86 17.53
CA GLN A 667 33.86 18.36 18.19
C GLN A 667 33.40 16.99 17.65
N ALA A 668 33.98 16.54 16.56
CA ALA A 668 33.45 15.38 15.83
C ALA A 668 33.43 14.11 16.65
N ASP A 669 34.51 13.83 17.41
CA ASP A 669 34.58 12.61 18.21
C ASP A 669 33.61 12.65 19.40
N ASP A 670 33.46 13.80 20.03
CA ASP A 670 32.52 14.00 21.14
C ASP A 670 31.06 13.85 20.69
N VAL A 671 30.72 14.38 19.51
CA VAL A 671 29.39 14.23 18.90
C VAL A 671 29.13 12.76 18.56
N VAL A 672 30.07 12.05 17.96
CA VAL A 672 29.92 10.63 17.65
C VAL A 672 29.71 9.81 18.91
N ALA A 673 30.57 10.04 19.94
CA ALA A 673 30.45 9.35 21.22
C ALA A 673 29.14 9.66 21.95
N ALA A 674 28.69 10.91 21.95
CA ALA A 674 27.42 11.32 22.56
C ALA A 674 26.23 10.67 21.86
N LEU A 675 26.19 10.68 20.51
CA LEU A 675 25.13 10.06 19.72
C LEU A 675 25.10 8.53 19.87
N ALA A 676 26.27 7.89 20.02
CA ALA A 676 26.35 6.45 20.32
C ALA A 676 25.71 6.12 21.66
N ARG A 677 25.98 6.92 22.72
CA ARG A 677 25.36 6.73 24.05
C ARG A 677 23.84 6.97 24.01
N VAL A 678 23.39 7.99 23.28
CA VAL A 678 21.94 8.23 23.09
C VAL A 678 21.27 7.04 22.39
N ARG A 679 21.91 6.46 21.37
CA ARG A 679 21.37 5.26 20.69
C ARG A 679 21.29 4.05 21.64
N ALA A 680 22.37 3.78 22.39
CA ALA A 680 22.39 2.69 23.37
C ALA A 680 21.27 2.88 24.42
N ARG A 681 21.07 4.11 24.89
CA ARG A 681 19.98 4.41 25.84
C ARG A 681 18.60 4.21 25.21
N ARG A 682 18.40 4.65 23.98
CA ARG A 682 17.13 4.41 23.26
C ARG A 682 16.84 2.92 23.08
N ALA A 683 17.85 2.13 22.77
CA ALA A 683 17.70 0.68 22.65
C ALA A 683 17.28 0.06 23.99
N ALA A 684 17.96 0.43 25.08
CA ALA A 684 17.62 -0.05 26.45
C ALA A 684 16.17 0.34 26.85
N VAL A 685 15.77 1.59 26.57
CA VAL A 685 14.42 2.06 26.88
C VAL A 685 13.35 1.33 26.05
N ARG A 686 13.63 1.01 24.78
CA ARG A 686 12.70 0.22 23.95
C ARG A 686 12.52 -1.19 24.51
N THR A 687 13.61 -1.84 24.91
CA THR A 687 13.53 -3.16 25.54
C THR A 687 12.75 -3.12 26.85
N GLU A 688 12.94 -2.09 27.65
CA GLU A 688 12.18 -1.88 28.89
C GLU A 688 10.69 -1.65 28.60
N LEU A 689 10.37 -0.81 27.62
CA LEU A 689 8.99 -0.55 27.19
C LEU A 689 8.30 -1.84 26.72
N ALA A 690 8.95 -2.64 25.88
CA ALA A 690 8.39 -3.91 25.42
C ALA A 690 8.11 -4.89 26.58
N ARG A 691 8.98 -4.92 27.61
CA ARG A 691 8.74 -5.73 28.82
C ARG A 691 7.55 -5.22 29.65
N LEU A 692 7.41 -3.90 29.76
CA LEU A 692 6.27 -3.29 30.47
C LEU A 692 4.94 -3.57 29.75
N GLU A 693 4.91 -3.44 28.43
CA GLU A 693 3.74 -3.74 27.61
C GLU A 693 3.34 -5.23 27.69
N GLU A 694 4.34 -6.13 27.68
CA GLU A 694 4.09 -7.55 27.88
C GLU A 694 3.55 -7.84 29.29
N LEU A 695 4.13 -7.22 30.33
CA LEU A 695 3.66 -7.36 31.71
C LEU A 695 2.22 -6.86 31.87
N GLU A 696 1.91 -5.68 31.32
CA GLU A 696 0.55 -5.12 31.35
C GLU A 696 -0.44 -6.10 30.74
N ARG A 697 -0.15 -6.64 29.57
CA ARG A 697 -0.99 -7.64 28.90
C ARG A 697 -1.19 -8.89 29.79
N VAL A 698 -0.10 -9.47 30.31
CA VAL A 698 -0.17 -10.68 31.15
C VAL A 698 -0.95 -10.44 32.44
N LEU A 699 -0.82 -9.24 33.07
CA LEU A 699 -1.56 -8.87 34.27
C LEU A 699 -3.05 -8.67 33.96
N VAL A 700 -3.40 -7.96 32.89
CA VAL A 700 -4.79 -7.73 32.49
C VAL A 700 -5.47 -9.06 32.20
N ASP A 701 -4.87 -9.88 31.33
CA ASP A 701 -5.40 -11.20 30.97
C ASP A 701 -5.50 -12.12 32.20
N GLY A 702 -4.47 -12.16 33.05
CA GLY A 702 -4.44 -13.00 34.20
C GLY A 702 -5.44 -12.61 35.31
N VAL A 703 -5.65 -11.31 35.51
CA VAL A 703 -6.62 -10.81 36.53
C VAL A 703 -8.06 -11.00 36.01
N THR A 704 -8.31 -10.70 34.74
CA THR A 704 -9.66 -10.85 34.17
C THR A 704 -10.11 -12.30 34.09
N THR A 705 -9.17 -13.22 33.84
CA THR A 705 -9.46 -14.67 33.87
C THR A 705 -9.46 -15.27 35.29
N GLY A 706 -9.13 -14.47 36.32
CA GLY A 706 -9.07 -14.92 37.72
C GLY A 706 -7.85 -15.76 38.06
N VAL A 707 -6.88 -15.88 37.16
CA VAL A 707 -5.65 -16.67 37.28
C VAL A 707 -4.58 -15.94 38.07
N VAL A 708 -4.50 -14.62 37.92
CA VAL A 708 -3.60 -13.73 38.68
C VAL A 708 -4.42 -12.98 39.70
N ARG A 709 -3.94 -12.95 40.96
CA ARG A 709 -4.51 -12.10 42.02
C ARG A 709 -3.48 -11.09 42.47
N MET A 710 -3.81 -9.81 42.36
CA MET A 710 -2.99 -8.71 42.87
C MET A 710 -3.20 -8.57 44.37
N ARG A 711 -2.11 -8.50 45.13
CA ARG A 711 -2.12 -8.04 46.53
C ARG A 711 -1.39 -6.71 46.58
N LYS A 712 -1.90 -5.76 47.36
CA LYS A 712 -1.13 -4.55 47.69
C LYS A 712 0.11 -4.97 48.49
N ASP A 713 1.28 -4.52 48.08
CA ASP A 713 2.45 -4.51 48.95
C ASP A 713 2.13 -3.59 50.15
N GLU A 714 2.07 -4.13 51.31
CA GLU A 714 2.05 -3.29 52.50
C GLU A 714 3.43 -2.64 52.62
N PRO A 715 3.53 -1.31 52.70
CA PRO A 715 4.82 -0.64 52.88
C PRO A 715 5.38 -1.04 54.25
N GLY A 716 6.40 -1.89 54.22
CA GLY A 716 7.40 -2.18 55.25
C GLY A 716 6.96 -2.27 56.71
N SER A 717 6.93 -3.49 57.23
CA SER A 717 7.25 -3.73 58.66
C SER A 717 8.77 -3.98 58.81
#